data_6aa5a68cd7387ae6aaf1cfb01b511bff
#
_entry.id   6aa5a68cd7387ae6aaf1cfb01b511bff
#
_cell.length_a   1.000
_cell.length_b   1.000
_cell.length_c   1.000
_cell.angle_alpha   90.00
_cell.angle_beta   90.00
_cell.angle_gamma   90.00
#
_symmetry.space_group_name_H-M   'P 1'
#
loop_
_entity.id
_entity.type
_entity.pdbx_description
1 polymer ?
#
loop_
_entity_poly.entity_id
_entity_poly.type
_entity_poly.pdbx_seq_one_letter_code
_entity_poly.pdbx_strand_id
1 'polypeptide(L)'
;MFSLSLAAQSPYAMTNMARDFWVMFLPNTGGHHQLPVDSCTLIVTGPEDADISIATLDDSVTIHLTGGGMTEYLCGTNAEVRSKAYHVTSTADIALYARNAVDGSHDVAMIIPTLCLGTKYIAQSAAAASGDTEMLGIIATEDSTVVTVHLVNPNGIPVVPDDIDAPENGMLEIPLQRGEAYIVGTRIHRTYGAFSGMDITSNGRPFALFQGNSAAHVPAGDEYSGGHLYEQAVPYSQWGHVHLTGGIGEPDRCYFLMTSADNNNRCYFNTQTPQPGETMTLDRGRSSNYVQETHHYAAVSNYTTGRMGFTMRLASYGTGGYCGGPSTVMLPSVEHGVQEAWFTAQQFDPYQENHLIIFCDTALIHGLRLDGVPVNDSSWLSYLRVQPYRTTVGIGQHRLEIDSGTFVAFIYGLRHGLDNSFANPVGMALDPYPRDSLYRTDTTCAYNAYSWGPFQWADGELTDTGTLHLVRNVYAPDTVFRYYLTLTVLPAYRIEERFALIPGETVLVGDTTLATPGTYIFHHTMANGCDSMQTVVLDYCTPPTPCVTTSRPFFDFDYPVVTFTDCTDGDHTATWHFGDGEMRTGHQVRRQLRQPLPDSLEVQLTLCDNSGCCADTVFSLPTVMRSVWFPDVFTPDADENNRFGVAATVEAASYSLEIYNRQGQLLFRTDNPAASWDGTRDGRPCPQGAYVYHWSLSDPYDFRQNGTGTVLLLR
;
A
#
# COMPACT_ATOMS: atom_id res chain seq x y z
N MET A 1 -17.41 15.90 2.01
CA MET A 1 -16.75 14.63 1.59
C MET A 1 -15.31 14.95 1.31
N PHE A 2 -14.41 14.55 2.18
CA PHE A 2 -12.98 14.74 1.97
C PHE A 2 -12.48 13.57 1.13
N SER A 3 -11.86 13.86 -0.01
CA SER A 3 -11.12 12.85 -0.77
C SER A 3 -9.77 12.67 -0.08
N LEU A 4 -9.67 11.73 0.84
CA LEU A 4 -8.41 11.21 1.32
C LEU A 4 -7.82 10.37 0.19
N SER A 5 -6.87 10.90 -0.55
CA SER A 5 -5.92 10.09 -1.27
C SER A 5 -4.73 9.85 -0.34
N LEU A 6 -4.38 8.61 -0.07
CA LEU A 6 -3.07 8.30 0.49
C LEU A 6 -2.03 8.91 -0.46
N ALA A 7 -1.25 9.84 0.04
CA ALA A 7 -0.23 10.51 -0.76
C ALA A 7 0.76 9.46 -1.25
N ALA A 8 1.31 9.65 -2.44
CA ALA A 8 2.44 8.85 -2.87
C ALA A 8 3.57 9.02 -1.84
N GLN A 9 4.21 7.93 -1.45
CA GLN A 9 5.37 7.96 -0.56
C GLN A 9 6.37 8.98 -1.10
N SER A 10 6.92 9.79 -0.20
CA SER A 10 8.07 10.63 -0.57
C SER A 10 9.14 9.72 -1.18
N PRO A 11 9.66 10.01 -2.38
CA PRO A 11 10.69 9.15 -2.99
C PRO A 11 11.98 9.11 -2.17
N TYR A 12 12.04 9.82 -1.06
CA TYR A 12 13.18 9.96 -0.16
C TYR A 12 12.93 9.40 1.23
N ALA A 13 11.67 9.06 1.55
CA ALA A 13 11.34 8.50 2.84
C ALA A 13 11.96 7.10 2.97
N MET A 14 12.63 6.87 4.08
CA MET A 14 13.07 5.53 4.50
C MET A 14 11.88 4.84 5.16
N THR A 15 11.74 3.56 4.89
CA THR A 15 10.84 2.72 5.70
C THR A 15 11.48 2.46 7.07
N ASN A 16 10.84 1.67 7.92
CA ASN A 16 11.46 1.15 9.15
C ASN A 16 12.64 0.21 8.89
N MET A 17 13.00 -0.04 7.62
CA MET A 17 14.12 -0.87 7.23
C MET A 17 15.36 -0.03 6.97
N ALA A 18 16.47 -0.42 7.57
CA ALA A 18 17.76 0.25 7.44
C ALA A 18 18.91 -0.66 7.90
N ARG A 19 20.12 -0.10 7.98
CA ARG A 19 21.33 -0.81 8.39
C ARG A 19 21.94 -0.32 9.68
N ASP A 20 21.34 0.68 10.34
CA ASP A 20 21.90 1.33 11.52
C ASP A 20 20.80 1.79 12.47
N PHE A 21 20.87 1.37 13.73
CA PHE A 21 19.86 1.62 14.76
C PHE A 21 20.49 1.78 16.14
N TRP A 22 19.80 2.54 17.00
CA TRP A 22 20.12 2.65 18.41
C TRP A 22 18.97 2.21 19.29
N VAL A 23 19.25 1.35 20.27
CA VAL A 23 18.24 0.75 21.14
C VAL A 23 18.68 0.85 22.61
N MET A 24 17.72 1.10 23.48
CA MET A 24 17.84 0.87 24.92
C MET A 24 16.53 0.31 25.47
N PHE A 25 16.58 -0.36 26.59
CA PHE A 25 15.41 -0.87 27.30
C PHE A 25 15.12 0.00 28.52
N LEU A 26 13.84 0.37 28.68
CA LEU A 26 13.37 1.06 29.89
C LEU A 26 13.07 0.03 30.98
N PRO A 27 13.31 0.34 32.27
CA PRO A 27 12.98 -0.54 33.37
C PRO A 27 11.52 -0.99 33.39
N ASN A 28 11.30 -2.27 33.55
CA ASN A 28 10.00 -2.91 33.67
C ASN A 28 9.89 -3.54 35.07
N THR A 29 8.88 -3.19 35.84
CA THR A 29 8.71 -3.69 37.22
C THR A 29 7.89 -4.98 37.28
N GLY A 30 7.37 -5.45 36.17
CA GLY A 30 6.50 -6.62 36.10
C GLY A 30 5.07 -6.36 36.56
N GLY A 31 4.19 -7.29 36.24
CA GLY A 31 2.79 -7.31 36.70
C GLY A 31 2.64 -7.98 38.09
N HIS A 32 1.41 -8.12 38.54
CA HIS A 32 1.08 -8.68 39.85
C HIS A 32 1.27 -10.21 39.99
N HIS A 33 1.76 -10.91 38.97
CA HIS A 33 1.91 -12.36 38.95
C HIS A 33 3.39 -12.75 38.82
N GLN A 34 3.89 -13.55 39.75
CA GLN A 34 5.29 -13.98 39.80
C GLN A 34 5.55 -15.22 38.95
N LEU A 35 6.00 -15.06 37.71
CA LEU A 35 6.61 -16.10 36.89
C LEU A 35 8.04 -15.69 36.43
N PRO A 36 8.92 -16.63 36.06
CA PRO A 36 10.36 -16.36 35.95
C PRO A 36 10.83 -15.76 34.62
N VAL A 37 9.99 -15.01 33.91
CA VAL A 37 10.42 -14.37 32.66
C VAL A 37 10.89 -12.95 32.93
N ASP A 38 12.17 -12.70 32.71
CA ASP A 38 12.78 -11.36 32.67
C ASP A 38 13.75 -11.36 31.50
N SER A 39 13.34 -10.80 30.37
CA SER A 39 14.14 -10.81 29.15
C SER A 39 13.96 -9.55 28.33
N CYS A 40 15.06 -8.96 27.93
CA CYS A 40 15.16 -7.90 26.96
C CYS A 40 15.76 -8.46 25.67
N THR A 41 15.04 -8.44 24.58
CA THR A 41 15.38 -9.16 23.34
C THR A 41 15.28 -8.24 22.14
N LEU A 42 16.28 -8.28 21.27
CA LEU A 42 16.22 -7.68 19.91
C LEU A 42 15.68 -8.71 18.93
N ILE A 43 14.77 -8.29 18.07
CA ILE A 43 14.12 -9.12 17.08
C ILE A 43 14.36 -8.49 15.71
N VAL A 44 14.95 -9.25 14.81
CA VAL A 44 15.38 -8.78 13.49
C VAL A 44 14.68 -9.57 12.41
N THR A 45 14.19 -8.88 11.39
CA THR A 45 13.62 -9.49 10.16
C THR A 45 14.01 -8.66 8.93
N GLY A 46 14.03 -9.28 7.77
CA GLY A 46 14.36 -8.60 6.52
C GLY A 46 14.32 -9.54 5.31
N PRO A 47 14.35 -9.00 4.10
CA PRO A 47 14.24 -9.77 2.85
C PRO A 47 15.50 -10.55 2.49
N GLU A 48 16.68 -10.10 2.93
CA GLU A 48 17.98 -10.59 2.49
C GLU A 48 18.77 -11.21 3.66
N ASP A 49 19.74 -12.07 3.32
CA ASP A 49 20.72 -12.56 4.29
C ASP A 49 21.53 -11.38 4.84
N ALA A 50 21.71 -11.32 6.13
CA ALA A 50 22.45 -10.22 6.77
C ALA A 50 23.26 -10.68 7.98
N ASP A 51 24.46 -10.14 8.11
CA ASP A 51 25.23 -10.18 9.35
C ASP A 51 24.95 -8.91 10.15
N ILE A 52 24.52 -9.11 11.39
CA ILE A 52 24.06 -8.03 12.26
C ILE A 52 25.04 -7.94 13.44
N SER A 53 25.72 -6.80 13.54
CA SER A 53 26.57 -6.47 14.68
C SER A 53 25.75 -5.71 15.72
N ILE A 54 25.77 -6.21 16.94
CA ILE A 54 25.13 -5.61 18.11
C ILE A 54 26.23 -5.22 19.09
N ALA A 55 26.47 -3.92 19.27
CA ALA A 55 27.54 -3.38 20.08
C ALA A 55 27.01 -2.54 21.25
N THR A 56 27.65 -2.63 22.41
CA THR A 56 27.56 -1.71 23.56
C THR A 56 28.86 -0.95 23.66
N LEU A 57 29.01 -0.09 24.66
CA LEU A 57 30.32 0.55 24.97
C LEU A 57 31.42 -0.44 25.34
N ASP A 58 31.03 -1.61 25.87
CA ASP A 58 31.96 -2.57 26.45
C ASP A 58 32.17 -3.84 25.61
N ASP A 59 31.20 -4.22 24.78
CA ASP A 59 31.20 -5.51 24.10
C ASP A 59 30.46 -5.45 22.76
N SER A 60 30.68 -6.44 21.88
CA SER A 60 29.98 -6.60 20.62
C SER A 60 29.80 -8.07 20.25
N VAL A 61 28.69 -8.37 19.59
CA VAL A 61 28.36 -9.68 19.05
C VAL A 61 27.84 -9.56 17.63
N THR A 62 28.06 -10.58 16.81
CA THR A 62 27.47 -10.68 15.48
C THR A 62 26.53 -11.87 15.44
N ILE A 63 25.33 -11.64 14.96
CA ILE A 63 24.31 -12.67 14.68
C ILE A 63 24.00 -12.68 13.18
N HIS A 64 23.45 -13.79 12.71
CA HIS A 64 23.08 -13.95 11.30
C HIS A 64 21.56 -14.01 11.13
N LEU A 65 21.04 -13.26 10.15
CA LEU A 65 19.68 -13.34 9.66
C LEU A 65 19.67 -14.09 8.32
N THR A 66 18.87 -15.13 8.19
CA THR A 66 18.53 -15.71 6.90
C THR A 66 17.41 -14.89 6.26
N GLY A 67 17.61 -14.46 5.02
CA GLY A 67 16.67 -13.63 4.28
C GLY A 67 15.28 -14.23 4.19
N GLY A 68 14.29 -13.39 4.39
CA GLY A 68 12.91 -13.84 4.55
C GLY A 68 12.65 -14.53 5.90
N GLY A 69 13.55 -14.48 6.88
CA GLY A 69 13.47 -15.07 8.21
C GLY A 69 13.38 -14.04 9.34
N MET A 70 13.37 -14.55 10.55
CA MET A 70 13.43 -13.79 11.79
C MET A 70 14.54 -14.36 12.67
N THR A 71 15.30 -13.48 13.33
CA THR A 71 16.33 -13.86 14.29
C THR A 71 16.14 -13.05 15.58
N GLU A 72 16.38 -13.68 16.73
CA GLU A 72 16.28 -13.05 18.04
C GLU A 72 17.64 -13.06 18.75
N TYR A 73 17.94 -11.97 19.47
CA TYR A 73 19.10 -11.85 20.33
C TYR A 73 18.69 -11.42 21.73
N LEU A 74 18.99 -12.27 22.73
CA LEU A 74 18.75 -11.96 24.13
C LEU A 74 19.83 -11.01 24.64
N CYS A 75 19.48 -9.77 24.96
CA CYS A 75 20.38 -8.78 25.54
C CYS A 75 20.66 -9.00 27.01
N GLY A 76 19.73 -9.61 27.73
CA GLY A 76 19.83 -9.90 29.17
C GLY A 76 18.52 -9.66 29.91
N THR A 77 18.59 -9.64 31.24
CA THR A 77 17.48 -9.24 32.10
C THR A 77 17.35 -7.72 32.20
N ASN A 78 16.24 -7.20 32.71
CA ASN A 78 16.04 -5.76 32.95
C ASN A 78 17.12 -5.14 33.82
N ALA A 79 17.63 -5.89 34.80
CA ALA A 79 18.73 -5.42 35.68
C ALA A 79 20.06 -5.31 34.91
N GLU A 80 20.34 -6.23 33.98
CA GLU A 80 21.58 -6.28 33.20
C GLU A 80 21.65 -5.25 32.11
N VAL A 81 20.48 -4.90 31.49
CA VAL A 81 20.40 -3.96 30.37
C VAL A 81 20.14 -2.50 30.79
N ARG A 82 19.88 -2.26 32.07
CA ARG A 82 19.57 -0.92 32.61
C ARG A 82 20.62 0.11 32.21
N SER A 83 20.19 1.20 31.58
CA SER A 83 21.03 2.30 31.10
C SER A 83 22.09 1.90 30.04
N LYS A 84 21.96 0.74 29.39
CA LYS A 84 22.82 0.36 28.27
C LYS A 84 22.19 0.79 26.94
N ALA A 85 23.01 1.36 26.06
CA ALA A 85 22.69 1.57 24.68
C ALA A 85 23.25 0.43 23.82
N TYR A 86 22.46 -0.04 22.88
CA TYR A 86 22.86 -1.02 21.87
C TYR A 86 22.90 -0.33 20.50
N HIS A 87 24.07 -0.34 19.88
CA HIS A 87 24.24 0.08 18.50
C HIS A 87 24.12 -1.15 17.60
N VAL A 88 23.11 -1.20 16.76
CA VAL A 88 22.84 -2.33 15.88
C VAL A 88 23.12 -1.90 14.44
N THR A 89 24.07 -2.60 13.80
CA THR A 89 24.40 -2.37 12.39
C THR A 89 24.26 -3.66 11.59
N SER A 90 23.93 -3.55 10.32
CA SER A 90 23.66 -4.70 9.45
C SER A 90 24.27 -4.54 8.07
N THR A 91 24.63 -5.67 7.45
CA THR A 91 25.15 -5.69 6.06
C THR A 91 24.05 -5.50 4.99
N ALA A 92 22.80 -5.79 5.33
CA ALA A 92 21.62 -5.54 4.48
C ALA A 92 20.54 -4.78 5.26
N ASP A 93 19.52 -4.30 4.58
CA ASP A 93 18.43 -3.56 5.22
C ASP A 93 17.53 -4.52 6.04
N ILE A 94 17.34 -4.19 7.31
CA ILE A 94 16.58 -4.96 8.28
C ILE A 94 15.51 -4.10 8.95
N ALA A 95 14.42 -4.70 9.40
CA ALA A 95 13.52 -4.13 10.39
C ALA A 95 13.89 -4.66 11.77
N LEU A 96 13.98 -3.75 12.74
CA LEU A 96 14.41 -4.04 14.11
C LEU A 96 13.29 -3.74 15.11
N TYR A 97 13.07 -4.68 16.02
CA TYR A 97 12.14 -4.54 17.14
C TYR A 97 12.87 -4.85 18.46
N ALA A 98 12.45 -4.18 19.52
CA ALA A 98 12.96 -4.43 20.87
C ALA A 98 11.82 -4.86 21.78
N ARG A 99 11.91 -6.08 22.32
CA ARG A 99 10.92 -6.68 23.22
C ARG A 99 11.45 -6.59 24.65
N ASN A 100 10.66 -5.96 25.53
CA ASN A 100 10.89 -5.96 26.97
C ASN A 100 9.81 -6.79 27.65
N ALA A 101 10.18 -7.92 28.19
CA ALA A 101 9.29 -8.91 28.77
C ALA A 101 9.68 -9.22 30.22
N VAL A 102 8.81 -8.86 31.15
CA VAL A 102 8.83 -9.31 32.54
C VAL A 102 7.49 -9.98 32.80
N ASP A 103 7.45 -10.96 33.66
CA ASP A 103 6.27 -11.74 33.95
C ASP A 103 4.98 -10.90 34.12
N GLY A 104 3.98 -11.19 33.27
CA GLY A 104 2.70 -10.46 33.24
C GLY A 104 2.79 -9.02 32.72
N SER A 105 3.95 -8.59 32.19
CA SER A 105 4.14 -7.22 31.70
C SER A 105 5.10 -7.20 30.52
N HIS A 106 4.57 -7.03 29.32
CA HIS A 106 5.34 -7.06 28.08
C HIS A 106 5.03 -5.84 27.24
N ASP A 107 6.02 -5.32 26.52
CA ASP A 107 5.80 -4.43 25.40
C ASP A 107 6.90 -4.59 24.36
N VAL A 108 6.63 -4.16 23.13
CA VAL A 108 7.53 -4.26 21.98
C VAL A 108 7.58 -2.92 21.28
N ALA A 109 8.75 -2.38 21.06
CA ALA A 109 8.96 -1.17 20.29
C ALA A 109 9.49 -1.49 18.88
N MET A 110 8.92 -0.89 17.85
CA MET A 110 9.55 -0.77 16.53
C MET A 110 10.69 0.24 16.63
N ILE A 111 11.88 -0.12 16.15
CA ILE A 111 13.05 0.75 16.24
C ILE A 111 13.23 1.57 14.98
N ILE A 112 13.39 2.87 15.18
CA ILE A 112 13.53 3.86 14.11
C ILE A 112 14.98 3.88 13.61
N PRO A 113 15.24 3.87 12.28
CA PRO A 113 16.57 4.01 11.75
C PRO A 113 17.31 5.24 12.27
N THR A 114 18.60 5.09 12.56
CA THR A 114 19.45 6.19 13.07
C THR A 114 19.37 7.46 12.23
N LEU A 115 19.24 7.30 10.91
CA LEU A 115 19.13 8.41 9.97
C LEU A 115 17.82 9.21 10.08
N CYS A 116 16.77 8.60 10.63
CA CYS A 116 15.46 9.23 10.84
C CYS A 116 15.32 9.85 12.25
N LEU A 117 16.32 9.71 13.10
CA LEU A 117 16.35 10.36 14.41
C LEU A 117 16.52 11.87 14.27
N GLY A 118 15.96 12.63 15.19
CA GLY A 118 15.94 14.08 15.16
C GLY A 118 16.65 14.72 16.33
N THR A 119 16.57 16.05 16.35
CA THR A 119 17.11 16.90 17.41
C THR A 119 16.04 17.47 18.35
N LYS A 120 14.76 17.17 18.07
CA LYS A 120 13.62 17.75 18.79
C LYS A 120 12.47 16.76 18.85
N TYR A 121 11.99 16.54 20.07
CA TYR A 121 10.88 15.65 20.37
C TYR A 121 9.88 16.33 21.29
N ILE A 122 8.65 15.83 21.29
CA ILE A 122 7.62 16.15 22.28
C ILE A 122 7.20 14.80 22.89
N ALA A 123 7.29 14.70 24.19
CA ALA A 123 6.94 13.46 24.89
C ALA A 123 5.42 13.18 24.81
N GLN A 124 5.07 11.91 24.66
CA GLN A 124 3.70 11.39 24.68
C GLN A 124 3.57 10.29 25.75
N SER A 125 3.79 10.65 26.99
CA SER A 125 3.82 9.69 28.10
C SER A 125 2.43 9.36 28.65
N ALA A 126 2.33 8.27 29.42
CA ALA A 126 1.16 7.87 30.19
C ALA A 126 1.37 8.12 31.68
N ALA A 127 0.28 8.26 32.42
CA ALA A 127 0.39 8.28 33.89
C ALA A 127 0.90 6.94 34.40
N ALA A 128 1.94 6.96 35.25
CA ALA A 128 2.43 5.76 35.91
C ALA A 128 1.42 5.23 36.95
N ALA A 129 1.46 3.92 37.19
CA ALA A 129 0.77 3.30 38.29
C ALA A 129 1.31 3.78 39.66
N SER A 130 0.54 3.61 40.75
CA SER A 130 0.97 4.05 42.06
C SER A 130 2.25 3.31 42.50
N GLY A 131 3.32 4.07 42.72
CA GLY A 131 4.63 3.55 43.10
C GLY A 131 5.57 3.27 41.92
N ASP A 132 5.09 3.39 40.68
CA ASP A 132 5.88 3.15 39.47
C ASP A 132 6.41 4.44 38.85
N THR A 133 7.32 4.30 37.87
CA THR A 133 8.08 5.40 37.29
C THR A 133 7.67 5.62 35.85
N GLU A 134 7.36 6.86 35.50
CA GLU A 134 7.30 7.35 34.12
C GLU A 134 8.71 7.73 33.69
N MET A 135 9.10 7.37 32.46
CA MET A 135 10.49 7.44 32.03
C MET A 135 10.67 8.00 30.62
N LEU A 136 11.78 8.73 30.45
CA LEU A 136 12.36 9.10 29.18
C LEU A 136 13.76 8.49 29.10
N GLY A 137 14.03 7.67 28.07
CA GLY A 137 15.33 7.08 27.79
C GLY A 137 16.01 7.82 26.65
N ILE A 138 17.24 8.24 26.80
CA ILE A 138 17.98 9.07 25.86
C ILE A 138 19.26 8.34 25.48
N ILE A 139 19.57 8.25 24.17
CA ILE A 139 20.86 7.75 23.68
C ILE A 139 21.48 8.80 22.76
N ALA A 140 22.72 9.15 23.02
CA ALA A 140 23.51 9.98 22.12
C ALA A 140 24.04 9.16 20.93
N THR A 141 23.74 9.58 19.71
CA THR A 141 24.25 8.95 18.48
C THR A 141 25.59 9.54 18.01
N GLU A 142 26.01 10.66 18.62
CA GLU A 142 27.24 11.39 18.32
C GLU A 142 27.91 11.88 19.61
N ASP A 143 29.24 12.09 19.53
CA ASP A 143 29.99 12.69 20.63
C ASP A 143 29.56 14.12 20.94
N SER A 144 29.72 14.53 22.19
CA SER A 144 29.39 15.88 22.66
C SER A 144 27.93 16.30 22.38
N THR A 145 27.02 15.34 22.42
CA THR A 145 25.57 15.61 22.38
C THR A 145 25.14 16.13 23.75
N VAL A 146 24.43 17.25 23.76
CA VAL A 146 23.78 17.79 24.95
C VAL A 146 22.29 17.78 24.73
N VAL A 147 21.57 16.96 25.51
CA VAL A 147 20.10 16.91 25.44
C VAL A 147 19.51 17.71 26.57
N THR A 148 18.56 18.59 26.25
CA THR A 148 17.84 19.43 27.18
C THR A 148 16.39 18.94 27.31
N VAL A 149 15.99 18.55 28.52
CA VAL A 149 14.61 18.21 28.87
C VAL A 149 13.98 19.42 29.56
N HIS A 150 12.90 19.95 28.98
CA HIS A 150 12.14 21.06 29.57
C HIS A 150 11.17 20.49 30.62
N LEU A 151 11.53 20.65 31.92
CA LEU A 151 10.81 20.07 33.06
C LEU A 151 9.53 20.82 33.47
N VAL A 152 9.03 21.71 32.63
CA VAL A 152 7.75 22.36 32.82
C VAL A 152 6.82 21.92 31.69
N ASN A 153 5.76 21.23 32.03
CA ASN A 153 4.82 20.75 31.01
C ASN A 153 4.00 21.93 30.44
N PRO A 154 3.31 21.75 29.30
CA PRO A 154 2.53 22.83 28.66
C PRO A 154 1.43 23.44 29.54
N ASN A 155 1.04 22.77 30.65
CA ASN A 155 0.10 23.29 31.64
C ASN A 155 0.76 24.18 32.71
N GLY A 156 2.07 24.46 32.58
CA GLY A 156 2.83 25.23 33.55
C GLY A 156 3.17 24.46 34.82
N ILE A 157 3.09 23.14 34.79
CA ILE A 157 3.33 22.29 35.95
C ILE A 157 4.77 21.77 35.90
N PRO A 158 5.60 22.07 36.89
CA PRO A 158 6.94 21.54 36.96
C PRO A 158 6.92 20.05 37.30
N VAL A 159 7.84 19.30 36.67
CA VAL A 159 8.12 17.92 36.96
C VAL A 159 9.49 17.84 37.64
N VAL A 160 9.56 17.11 38.73
CA VAL A 160 10.81 16.85 39.44
C VAL A 160 11.23 15.42 39.17
N PRO A 161 12.37 15.19 38.52
CA PRO A 161 12.92 13.85 38.35
C PRO A 161 13.25 13.22 39.72
N ASP A 162 13.15 11.88 39.79
CA ASP A 162 13.33 11.16 41.08
C ASP A 162 14.76 11.24 41.63
N ASP A 163 15.75 11.30 40.76
CA ASP A 163 17.17 11.15 41.13
C ASP A 163 17.98 12.46 41.04
N ILE A 164 17.33 13.58 40.75
CA ILE A 164 18.00 14.87 40.51
C ILE A 164 17.19 16.00 41.13
N ASP A 165 17.88 16.95 41.79
CA ASP A 165 17.23 18.20 42.18
C ASP A 165 16.78 18.96 40.95
N ALA A 166 15.52 19.41 40.92
CA ALA A 166 14.97 20.14 39.78
C ALA A 166 15.77 21.43 39.58
N PRO A 167 16.34 21.68 38.40
CA PRO A 167 17.05 22.91 38.09
C PRO A 167 16.14 24.12 38.27
N GLU A 168 16.66 25.23 38.83
CA GLU A 168 15.88 26.46 39.08
C GLU A 168 15.27 27.04 37.80
N ASN A 169 15.92 26.84 36.66
CA ASN A 169 15.43 27.30 35.33
C ASN A 169 14.43 26.34 34.67
N GLY A 170 14.10 25.21 35.29
CA GLY A 170 13.20 24.18 34.74
C GLY A 170 13.77 23.46 33.53
N MET A 171 15.08 23.49 33.31
CA MET A 171 15.75 22.82 32.17
C MET A 171 16.81 21.85 32.72
N LEU A 172 16.69 20.58 32.37
CA LEU A 172 17.69 19.54 32.65
C LEU A 172 18.57 19.34 31.43
N GLU A 173 19.86 19.69 31.56
CA GLU A 173 20.87 19.47 30.53
C GLU A 173 21.65 18.16 30.81
N ILE A 174 21.71 17.29 29.80
CA ILE A 174 22.32 15.96 29.89
C ILE A 174 23.42 15.88 28.82
N PRO A 175 24.70 16.07 29.19
CA PRO A 175 25.82 15.89 28.27
C PRO A 175 26.14 14.41 28.12
N LEU A 176 26.26 13.93 26.87
CA LEU A 176 26.51 12.53 26.54
C LEU A 176 27.53 12.41 25.41
N GLN A 177 28.32 11.34 25.46
CA GLN A 177 29.13 10.89 24.33
C GLN A 177 28.38 9.83 23.51
N ARG A 178 28.82 9.58 22.29
CA ARG A 178 28.24 8.56 21.43
C ARG A 178 28.13 7.21 22.15
N GLY A 179 26.95 6.62 22.14
CA GLY A 179 26.66 5.34 22.79
C GLY A 179 26.37 5.43 24.29
N GLU A 180 26.48 6.61 24.88
CA GLU A 180 26.02 6.79 26.25
C GLU A 180 24.49 6.94 26.29
N ALA A 181 23.87 6.35 27.31
CA ALA A 181 22.45 6.39 27.58
C ALA A 181 22.12 6.97 28.94
N TYR A 182 21.02 7.69 29.03
CA TYR A 182 20.52 8.27 30.26
C TYR A 182 19.01 8.08 30.40
N ILE A 183 18.53 7.79 31.63
CA ILE A 183 17.09 7.67 31.91
C ILE A 183 16.70 8.79 32.87
N VAL A 184 15.70 9.59 32.45
CA VAL A 184 15.01 10.55 33.30
C VAL A 184 13.71 9.91 33.76
N GLY A 185 13.54 9.72 35.08
CA GLY A 185 12.35 9.10 35.66
C GLY A 185 11.62 10.04 36.64
N THR A 186 10.31 9.88 36.77
CA THR A 186 9.50 10.56 37.79
C THR A 186 8.39 9.66 38.32
N ARG A 187 8.14 9.69 39.64
CA ARG A 187 7.03 8.99 40.31
C ARG A 187 5.84 9.89 40.61
N ILE A 188 5.76 11.02 39.95
CA ILE A 188 4.62 11.95 40.12
C ILE A 188 3.38 11.37 39.44
N HIS A 189 2.44 10.90 40.25
CA HIS A 189 1.15 10.38 39.77
C HIS A 189 0.20 11.49 39.37
N ARG A 190 -0.29 11.46 38.13
CA ARG A 190 -1.28 12.41 37.61
C ARG A 190 -2.24 11.68 36.66
N THR A 191 -3.39 12.27 36.41
CA THR A 191 -4.39 11.81 35.43
C THR A 191 -3.80 11.73 34.01
N TYR A 192 -2.76 12.50 33.75
CA TYR A 192 -2.00 12.54 32.48
C TYR A 192 -0.54 12.28 32.78
N GLY A 193 0.20 11.70 31.84
CA GLY A 193 1.64 11.52 31.99
C GLY A 193 2.34 12.81 32.33
N ALA A 194 3.25 12.77 33.30
CA ALA A 194 3.95 13.97 33.81
C ALA A 194 4.80 14.60 32.72
N PHE A 195 5.44 13.79 31.87
CA PHE A 195 6.25 14.28 30.74
C PHE A 195 5.43 14.62 29.49
N SER A 196 4.13 14.29 29.44
CA SER A 196 3.31 14.54 28.25
C SER A 196 3.36 16.01 27.80
N GLY A 197 3.73 16.20 26.54
CA GLY A 197 3.80 17.52 25.89
C GLY A 197 5.09 18.30 26.17
N MET A 198 6.02 17.75 26.95
CA MET A 198 7.31 18.40 27.21
C MET A 198 8.19 18.35 25.97
N ASP A 199 8.91 19.47 25.72
CA ASP A 199 9.95 19.54 24.71
C ASP A 199 11.24 18.90 25.20
N ILE A 200 11.80 18.02 24.36
CA ILE A 200 13.13 17.43 24.55
C ILE A 200 13.94 17.81 23.31
N THR A 201 15.02 18.54 23.50
CA THR A 201 15.82 19.10 22.40
C THR A 201 17.29 18.79 22.59
N SER A 202 18.08 18.84 21.52
CA SER A 202 19.54 18.74 21.62
C SER A 202 20.24 19.96 21.06
N ASN A 203 21.55 20.02 21.25
CA ASN A 203 22.45 21.04 20.70
C ASN A 203 22.68 20.94 19.18
N GLY A 204 21.70 20.36 18.44
CA GLY A 204 21.77 20.19 16.99
C GLY A 204 22.25 18.81 16.54
N ARG A 205 22.58 17.92 17.48
CA ARG A 205 22.98 16.53 17.22
C ARG A 205 21.78 15.60 17.39
N PRO A 206 21.47 14.72 16.42
CA PRO A 206 20.39 13.75 16.54
C PRO A 206 20.64 12.80 17.71
N PHE A 207 19.55 12.39 18.36
CA PHE A 207 19.58 11.43 19.46
C PHE A 207 18.36 10.51 19.39
N ALA A 208 18.44 9.31 19.99
CA ALA A 208 17.30 8.44 20.14
C ALA A 208 16.58 8.75 21.46
N LEU A 209 15.25 8.88 21.39
CA LEU A 209 14.39 9.04 22.55
C LEU A 209 13.46 7.84 22.68
N PHE A 210 13.45 7.23 23.85
CA PHE A 210 12.49 6.21 24.27
C PHE A 210 11.60 6.79 25.36
N GLN A 211 10.34 6.37 25.36
CA GLN A 211 9.34 6.82 26.33
C GLN A 211 8.53 5.65 26.84
N GLY A 212 8.13 5.69 28.09
CA GLY A 212 7.34 4.62 28.67
C GLY A 212 7.18 4.73 30.19
N ASN A 213 6.68 3.63 30.75
CA ASN A 213 6.42 3.51 32.18
C ASN A 213 6.88 2.14 32.67
N SER A 214 7.43 2.08 33.87
CA SER A 214 7.75 0.78 34.52
C SER A 214 6.48 -0.06 34.73
N ALA A 215 5.38 0.57 35.09
CA ALA A 215 4.01 0.08 34.92
C ALA A 215 3.05 1.27 34.78
N ALA A 216 2.02 1.12 33.96
CA ALA A 216 1.02 2.14 33.72
C ALA A 216 -0.40 1.60 33.86
N HIS A 217 -1.31 2.45 34.34
CA HIS A 217 -2.75 2.17 34.28
C HIS A 217 -3.39 2.84 33.06
N VAL A 218 -4.07 2.05 32.24
CA VAL A 218 -4.83 2.54 31.08
C VAL A 218 -6.28 2.02 31.17
N PRO A 219 -7.27 2.87 31.47
CA PRO A 219 -7.16 4.31 31.75
C PRO A 219 -6.50 4.64 33.08
N ALA A 220 -6.02 5.87 33.20
CA ALA A 220 -5.47 6.34 34.47
C ALA A 220 -6.50 6.24 35.60
N GLY A 221 -6.10 5.64 36.74
CA GLY A 221 -6.97 5.43 37.90
C GLY A 221 -7.68 4.06 37.96
N ASP A 222 -7.45 3.19 36.98
CA ASP A 222 -7.87 1.79 37.07
C ASP A 222 -6.82 1.00 37.89
N GLU A 223 -7.16 0.59 39.09
CA GLU A 223 -6.25 -0.09 40.04
C GLU A 223 -5.93 -1.54 39.63
N TYR A 224 -6.58 -2.07 38.57
CA TYR A 224 -6.49 -3.48 38.19
C TYR A 224 -5.67 -3.75 36.93
N SER A 225 -5.23 -2.69 36.21
CA SER A 225 -4.39 -2.84 35.01
C SER A 225 -3.05 -2.15 35.22
N GLY A 226 -2.02 -2.91 35.45
CA GLY A 226 -0.64 -2.39 35.51
C GLY A 226 0.21 -3.11 34.48
N GLY A 227 0.83 -2.40 33.54
CA GLY A 227 1.72 -3.00 32.55
C GLY A 227 2.76 -2.01 32.05
N HIS A 228 3.86 -2.56 31.57
CA HIS A 228 4.94 -1.79 30.95
C HIS A 228 4.45 -1.10 29.68
N LEU A 229 4.83 0.16 29.52
CA LEU A 229 4.71 0.87 28.26
C LEU A 229 6.11 1.21 27.77
N TYR A 230 6.37 0.90 26.49
CA TYR A 230 7.68 1.07 25.91
C TYR A 230 7.61 1.32 24.41
N GLU A 231 8.06 2.48 23.97
CA GLU A 231 8.16 2.82 22.55
C GLU A 231 9.33 3.75 22.25
N GLN A 232 9.84 3.74 21.03
CA GLN A 232 10.77 4.76 20.56
C GLN A 232 9.98 5.94 19.98
N ALA A 233 10.27 7.14 20.49
CA ALA A 233 9.59 8.35 20.08
C ALA A 233 10.01 8.78 18.66
N VAL A 234 9.06 9.24 17.86
CA VAL A 234 9.29 9.84 16.55
C VAL A 234 9.54 11.34 16.72
N PRO A 235 10.60 11.93 16.09
CA PRO A 235 10.82 13.38 16.14
C PRO A 235 9.56 14.12 15.67
N TYR A 236 9.16 15.19 16.35
CA TYR A 236 7.91 15.88 16.00
C TYR A 236 7.96 16.57 14.62
N SER A 237 9.15 16.77 14.05
CA SER A 237 9.30 17.20 12.65
C SER A 237 8.76 16.19 11.64
N GLN A 238 8.70 14.94 12.05
CA GLN A 238 8.17 13.81 11.26
C GLN A 238 6.67 13.58 11.51
N TRP A 239 6.05 14.27 12.47
CA TRP A 239 4.62 14.09 12.74
C TRP A 239 3.79 14.56 11.56
N GLY A 240 2.70 13.85 11.25
CA GLY A 240 1.83 14.15 10.12
C GLY A 240 0.56 14.91 10.51
N HIS A 241 -0.36 14.98 9.54
CA HIS A 241 -1.61 15.76 9.65
C HIS A 241 -2.84 14.88 9.75
N VAL A 242 -2.78 13.64 9.22
CA VAL A 242 -3.93 12.75 9.16
C VAL A 242 -3.56 11.38 9.69
N HIS A 243 -4.26 10.95 10.73
CA HIS A 243 -4.09 9.62 11.31
C HIS A 243 -5.38 8.83 11.18
N LEU A 244 -5.24 7.54 10.90
CA LEU A 244 -6.35 6.60 10.79
C LEU A 244 -6.25 5.58 11.92
N THR A 245 -7.38 5.26 12.53
CA THR A 245 -7.46 4.22 13.55
C THR A 245 -8.67 3.34 13.32
N GLY A 246 -8.56 2.08 13.70
CA GLY A 246 -9.63 1.09 13.63
C GLY A 246 -10.01 0.60 15.01
N GLY A 247 -11.26 0.23 15.18
CA GLY A 247 -11.72 -0.41 16.42
C GLY A 247 -11.02 -1.75 16.62
N ILE A 248 -10.50 -1.98 17.82
CA ILE A 248 -10.22 -3.32 18.32
C ILE A 248 -11.57 -3.96 18.67
N GLY A 249 -11.71 -5.28 18.52
CA GLY A 249 -12.97 -5.98 18.80
C GLY A 249 -13.40 -5.87 20.26
N GLU A 250 -14.69 -6.05 20.55
CA GLU A 250 -15.16 -6.19 21.95
C GLU A 250 -14.48 -7.39 22.65
N PRO A 251 -14.19 -7.30 23.95
CA PRO A 251 -14.57 -6.26 24.91
C PRO A 251 -13.53 -5.16 25.11
N ASP A 252 -12.54 -5.06 24.25
CA ASP A 252 -11.35 -4.23 24.44
C ASP A 252 -11.63 -2.74 24.18
N ARG A 253 -10.86 -1.85 24.80
CA ARG A 253 -10.98 -0.40 24.67
C ARG A 253 -9.69 0.22 24.18
N CYS A 254 -9.83 1.22 23.32
CA CYS A 254 -8.72 2.06 22.86
C CYS A 254 -8.78 3.42 23.52
N TYR A 255 -7.63 3.89 23.95
CA TYR A 255 -7.43 5.24 24.46
C TYR A 255 -6.48 5.97 23.54
N PHE A 256 -6.89 7.14 23.06
CA PHE A 256 -6.10 7.93 22.14
C PHE A 256 -5.57 9.17 22.83
N LEU A 257 -4.30 9.46 22.61
CA LEU A 257 -3.65 10.71 23.00
C LEU A 257 -3.30 11.48 21.71
N MET A 258 -3.94 12.63 21.53
CA MET A 258 -3.58 13.58 20.48
C MET A 258 -2.73 14.67 21.08
N THR A 259 -1.53 14.87 20.54
CA THR A 259 -0.59 15.90 21.00
C THR A 259 -0.23 16.81 19.83
N SER A 260 -0.38 18.11 19.99
CA SER A 260 -0.03 19.06 18.94
C SER A 260 1.47 19.37 18.90
N ALA A 261 2.05 19.41 17.70
CA ALA A 261 3.39 19.90 17.47
C ALA A 261 3.46 21.43 17.30
N ASP A 262 2.35 22.07 16.98
CA ASP A 262 2.26 23.46 16.58
C ASP A 262 1.20 24.21 17.40
N ASN A 263 1.33 25.56 17.50
CA ASN A 263 0.34 26.39 18.17
C ASN A 263 -0.92 26.59 17.31
N ASN A 264 -2.06 26.82 17.94
CA ASN A 264 -3.37 27.03 17.29
C ASN A 264 -3.74 25.89 16.33
N ASN A 265 -3.31 24.68 16.64
CA ASN A 265 -3.58 23.51 15.83
C ASN A 265 -5.04 23.09 15.96
N ARG A 266 -5.79 23.19 14.87
CA ARG A 266 -7.20 22.88 14.84
C ARG A 266 -7.41 21.41 14.45
N CYS A 267 -7.57 20.55 15.45
CA CYS A 267 -7.76 19.13 15.28
C CYS A 267 -9.24 18.79 15.12
N TYR A 268 -9.54 17.92 14.17
CA TYR A 268 -10.87 17.43 13.91
C TYR A 268 -10.90 15.90 14.10
N PHE A 269 -11.71 15.43 15.05
CA PHE A 269 -11.90 14.00 15.32
C PHE A 269 -13.24 13.57 14.71
N ASN A 270 -13.19 12.69 13.71
CA ASN A 270 -14.37 12.17 13.03
C ASN A 270 -14.59 10.70 13.42
N THR A 271 -15.62 10.47 14.20
CA THR A 271 -16.16 9.12 14.44
C THR A 271 -17.25 8.82 13.41
N GLN A 272 -17.50 7.54 13.13
CA GLN A 272 -18.57 7.12 12.19
C GLN A 272 -20.01 7.43 12.64
N THR A 273 -20.21 8.08 13.76
CA THR A 273 -21.53 8.54 14.15
C THR A 273 -21.96 9.74 13.28
N PRO A 274 -23.25 9.88 12.88
CA PRO A 274 -23.73 10.99 12.06
C PRO A 274 -23.72 12.34 12.77
N GLN A 275 -23.14 12.45 13.96
CA GLN A 275 -22.93 13.72 14.65
C GLN A 275 -21.73 14.44 14.02
N PRO A 276 -21.76 15.79 13.90
CA PRO A 276 -20.60 16.55 13.47
C PRO A 276 -19.42 16.22 14.39
N GLY A 277 -18.29 15.83 13.82
CA GLY A 277 -17.09 15.51 14.60
C GLY A 277 -16.68 16.66 15.51
N GLU A 278 -16.13 16.34 16.66
CA GLU A 278 -15.65 17.33 17.61
C GLU A 278 -14.42 18.04 17.03
N THR A 279 -14.45 19.36 17.08
CA THR A 279 -13.31 20.19 16.72
C THR A 279 -12.70 20.75 17.98
N MET A 280 -11.40 20.56 18.16
CA MET A 280 -10.65 21.16 19.25
C MET A 280 -9.46 21.95 18.71
N THR A 281 -9.03 22.96 19.46
CA THR A 281 -7.80 23.70 19.15
C THR A 281 -6.79 23.39 20.23
N LEU A 282 -5.62 22.92 19.82
CA LEU A 282 -4.51 22.57 20.68
C LEU A 282 -3.32 23.48 20.38
N ASP A 283 -2.66 23.96 21.43
CA ASP A 283 -1.35 24.60 21.32
C ASP A 283 -0.26 23.54 21.40
N ARG A 284 0.95 23.90 21.02
CA ARG A 284 2.13 23.05 21.03
C ARG A 284 2.31 22.35 22.39
N GLY A 285 2.51 21.05 22.34
CA GLY A 285 2.65 20.19 23.52
C GLY A 285 1.34 19.91 24.26
N ARG A 286 0.25 20.64 23.96
CA ARG A 286 -1.05 20.33 24.56
C ARG A 286 -1.58 19.02 23.97
N SER A 287 -2.14 18.25 24.87
CA SER A 287 -2.73 16.94 24.53
C SER A 287 -4.20 16.88 24.89
N SER A 288 -4.95 16.11 24.14
CA SER A 288 -6.32 15.73 24.46
C SER A 288 -6.43 14.20 24.48
N ASN A 289 -7.03 13.68 25.54
CA ASN A 289 -7.35 12.26 25.64
C ASN A 289 -8.73 12.00 25.08
N TYR A 290 -8.85 10.90 24.35
CA TYR A 290 -10.12 10.44 23.83
C TYR A 290 -10.26 8.94 24.14
N VAL A 291 -11.43 8.54 24.67
CA VAL A 291 -11.76 7.13 24.92
C VAL A 291 -12.68 6.67 23.79
N GLN A 292 -12.32 5.63 23.10
CA GLN A 292 -13.16 5.00 22.10
C GLN A 292 -13.64 3.65 22.63
N GLU A 293 -14.93 3.53 22.84
CA GLU A 293 -15.59 2.24 23.10
C GLU A 293 -15.84 1.58 21.73
N THR A 294 -15.40 0.34 21.61
CA THR A 294 -15.62 -0.66 20.55
C THR A 294 -16.22 -0.23 19.21
N HIS A 295 -15.73 -0.78 18.11
CA HIS A 295 -16.28 -0.77 16.74
C HIS A 295 -16.20 0.53 15.92
N HIS A 296 -15.60 1.62 16.39
CA HIS A 296 -15.55 2.86 15.63
C HIS A 296 -14.17 3.12 15.03
N TYR A 297 -14.15 3.37 13.74
CA TYR A 297 -12.98 3.90 13.05
C TYR A 297 -12.98 5.41 13.19
N ALA A 298 -11.84 5.97 13.51
CA ALA A 298 -11.71 7.41 13.59
C ALA A 298 -10.62 7.90 12.62
N ALA A 299 -10.90 9.00 11.95
CA ALA A 299 -9.89 9.77 11.26
C ALA A 299 -9.69 11.06 12.04
N VAL A 300 -8.48 11.32 12.43
CA VAL A 300 -8.09 12.61 13.01
C VAL A 300 -7.37 13.38 11.94
N SER A 301 -7.86 14.56 11.59
CA SER A 301 -7.28 15.35 10.55
C SER A 301 -7.06 16.79 11.01
N ASN A 302 -5.94 17.33 10.55
CA ASN A 302 -5.63 18.74 10.68
C ASN A 302 -5.01 19.24 9.37
N TYR A 303 -5.87 19.52 8.39
CA TYR A 303 -5.44 19.81 7.03
C TYR A 303 -4.72 21.16 6.84
N THR A 304 -4.74 22.06 7.81
CA THR A 304 -4.36 23.44 7.51
C THR A 304 -3.48 24.13 8.53
N THR A 305 -3.27 23.59 9.73
CA THR A 305 -2.74 24.41 10.81
C THR A 305 -1.56 23.83 11.57
N GLY A 306 -1.24 22.54 11.46
CA GLY A 306 -0.07 21.98 12.13
C GLY A 306 -0.06 20.46 12.19
N ARG A 307 1.04 19.92 12.66
CA ARG A 307 1.29 18.49 12.79
C ARG A 307 0.83 17.99 14.16
N MET A 308 0.49 16.71 14.24
CA MET A 308 0.17 16.07 15.51
C MET A 308 0.78 14.69 15.64
N GLY A 309 1.11 14.30 16.86
CA GLY A 309 1.35 12.94 17.27
C GLY A 309 0.04 12.31 17.75
N PHE A 310 -0.21 11.09 17.33
CA PHE A 310 -1.41 10.35 17.67
C PHE A 310 -1.03 8.98 18.20
N THR A 311 -1.11 8.83 19.52
CA THR A 311 -0.77 7.59 20.21
C THR A 311 -2.03 6.84 20.60
N MET A 312 -2.09 5.58 20.23
CA MET A 312 -3.11 4.63 20.67
C MET A 312 -2.57 3.80 21.83
N ARG A 313 -3.37 3.67 22.88
CA ARG A 313 -3.12 2.76 23.99
C ARG A 313 -4.22 1.73 24.05
N LEU A 314 -3.82 0.49 24.02
CA LEU A 314 -4.70 -0.66 24.10
C LEU A 314 -4.83 -1.10 25.54
N ALA A 315 -6.04 -1.45 25.96
CA ALA A 315 -6.29 -2.15 27.21
C ALA A 315 -7.31 -3.24 26.98
N SER A 316 -6.99 -4.46 27.37
CA SER A 316 -7.92 -5.59 27.30
C SER A 316 -8.88 -5.56 28.48
N TYR A 317 -10.19 -5.65 28.21
CA TYR A 317 -11.24 -5.73 29.24
C TYR A 317 -11.74 -7.16 29.38
N GLY A 318 -11.43 -7.81 30.49
CA GLY A 318 -11.95 -9.14 30.81
C GLY A 318 -13.35 -9.12 31.45
N THR A 319 -14.08 -10.23 31.29
CA THR A 319 -15.33 -10.48 32.04
C THR A 319 -15.01 -10.64 33.53
N GLY A 320 -15.27 -9.60 34.32
CA GLY A 320 -14.98 -9.57 35.75
C GLY A 320 -14.27 -8.30 36.24
N GLY A 321 -14.04 -7.32 35.35
CA GLY A 321 -13.45 -6.03 35.71
C GLY A 321 -11.93 -6.02 35.75
N TYR A 322 -11.25 -7.11 35.33
CA TYR A 322 -9.79 -7.16 35.18
C TYR A 322 -9.43 -6.62 33.80
N CYS A 323 -8.57 -5.62 33.74
CA CYS A 323 -7.99 -5.12 32.49
C CYS A 323 -6.66 -5.86 32.24
N GLY A 324 -6.40 -6.27 31.00
CA GLY A 324 -5.10 -6.79 30.58
C GLY A 324 -4.03 -5.70 30.58
N GLY A 325 -2.77 -6.08 30.61
CA GLY A 325 -1.63 -5.16 30.55
C GLY A 325 -1.75 -4.23 29.34
N PRO A 326 -1.59 -2.91 29.54
CA PRO A 326 -1.68 -1.95 28.43
C PRO A 326 -0.46 -2.07 27.53
N SER A 327 -0.65 -1.74 26.23
CA SER A 327 0.42 -1.44 25.30
C SER A 327 0.23 -0.08 24.65
N THR A 328 1.29 0.48 24.10
CA THR A 328 1.28 1.79 23.47
C THR A 328 1.83 1.70 22.04
N VAL A 329 1.23 2.46 21.13
CA VAL A 329 1.72 2.61 19.77
C VAL A 329 1.45 4.01 19.24
N MET A 330 2.48 4.68 18.76
CA MET A 330 2.31 5.87 17.95
C MET A 330 1.83 5.46 16.55
N LEU A 331 0.61 5.82 16.21
CA LEU A 331 0.02 5.50 14.91
C LEU A 331 0.68 6.31 13.80
N PRO A 332 1.13 5.68 12.71
CA PRO A 332 1.64 6.40 11.56
C PRO A 332 0.54 7.28 10.97
N SER A 333 0.91 8.47 10.50
CA SER A 333 0.01 9.29 9.71
C SER A 333 -0.10 8.75 8.29
N VAL A 334 -1.08 9.24 7.54
CA VAL A 334 -1.28 8.87 6.13
C VAL A 334 -0.04 9.22 5.28
N GLU A 335 0.65 10.30 5.66
CA GLU A 335 1.88 10.75 5.02
C GLU A 335 3.06 9.77 5.21
N HIS A 336 2.98 8.90 6.22
CA HIS A 336 3.97 7.85 6.50
C HIS A 336 3.65 6.52 5.80
N GLY A 337 2.72 6.50 4.86
CA GLY A 337 2.36 5.30 4.13
C GLY A 337 3.54 4.67 3.39
N VAL A 338 3.61 3.34 3.37
CA VAL A 338 4.65 2.54 2.73
C VAL A 338 4.06 1.64 1.64
N GLN A 339 4.90 1.22 0.68
CA GLN A 339 4.50 0.24 -0.33
C GLN A 339 4.82 -1.20 0.09
N GLU A 340 5.81 -1.36 0.96
CA GLU A 340 6.24 -2.64 1.49
C GLU A 340 6.69 -2.46 2.94
N ALA A 341 6.37 -3.43 3.78
CA ALA A 341 6.84 -3.50 5.15
C ALA A 341 7.11 -4.94 5.57
N TRP A 342 8.22 -5.14 6.29
CA TRP A 342 8.55 -6.36 6.99
C TRP A 342 8.30 -6.15 8.48
N PHE A 343 7.57 -7.06 9.10
CA PHE A 343 7.19 -6.94 10.51
C PHE A 343 7.10 -8.31 11.19
N THR A 344 7.01 -8.29 12.51
CA THR A 344 6.93 -9.52 13.31
C THR A 344 5.67 -9.51 14.17
N ALA A 345 5.00 -10.66 14.23
CA ALA A 345 3.93 -10.93 15.17
C ALA A 345 4.47 -11.74 16.33
N GLN A 346 4.33 -11.21 17.54
CA GLN A 346 4.88 -11.80 18.78
C GLN A 346 3.83 -12.64 19.49
N GLN A 347 4.30 -13.63 20.26
CA GLN A 347 3.43 -14.39 21.15
C GLN A 347 4.01 -14.37 22.56
N PHE A 348 3.27 -13.84 23.50
CA PHE A 348 3.58 -13.87 24.92
C PHE A 348 2.78 -14.93 25.68
N ASP A 349 1.68 -15.38 25.09
CA ASP A 349 0.75 -16.35 25.66
C ASP A 349 0.16 -17.26 24.57
N PRO A 350 -0.02 -18.58 24.80
CA PRO A 350 -0.57 -19.52 23.81
C PRO A 350 -1.99 -19.16 23.32
N TYR A 351 -2.72 -18.35 24.04
CA TYR A 351 -4.10 -17.95 23.71
C TYR A 351 -4.20 -16.52 23.17
N GLN A 352 -3.06 -15.86 22.92
CA GLN A 352 -3.03 -14.52 22.32
C GLN A 352 -3.41 -14.60 20.84
N GLU A 353 -4.25 -13.67 20.41
CA GLU A 353 -4.54 -13.43 19.00
C GLU A 353 -3.79 -12.19 18.52
N ASN A 354 -3.13 -12.30 17.37
CA ASN A 354 -2.48 -11.18 16.73
C ASN A 354 -3.35 -10.65 15.61
N HIS A 355 -3.66 -9.35 15.66
CA HIS A 355 -4.50 -8.67 14.70
C HIS A 355 -3.71 -7.62 13.94
N LEU A 356 -3.88 -7.62 12.61
CA LEU A 356 -3.32 -6.63 11.71
C LEU A 356 -4.44 -5.73 11.20
N ILE A 357 -4.26 -4.42 11.34
CA ILE A 357 -5.17 -3.41 10.78
C ILE A 357 -4.44 -2.64 9.69
N ILE A 358 -5.02 -2.61 8.50
CA ILE A 358 -4.44 -2.00 7.31
C ILE A 358 -5.41 -0.96 6.75
N PHE A 359 -4.87 0.18 6.35
CA PHE A 359 -5.60 1.23 5.65
C PHE A 359 -4.93 1.49 4.31
N CYS A 360 -5.66 1.32 3.23
CA CYS A 360 -5.24 1.69 1.88
C CYS A 360 -6.40 2.28 1.08
N ASP A 361 -6.13 2.86 -0.07
CA ASP A 361 -7.19 3.31 -0.97
C ASP A 361 -7.97 2.09 -1.49
N THR A 362 -9.30 2.14 -1.36
CA THR A 362 -10.19 1.05 -1.77
C THR A 362 -10.07 0.68 -3.26
N ALA A 363 -9.64 1.63 -4.10
CA ALA A 363 -9.37 1.36 -5.51
C ALA A 363 -8.12 0.51 -5.74
N LEU A 364 -7.19 0.47 -4.78
CA LEU A 364 -5.88 -0.16 -4.90
C LEU A 364 -5.78 -1.51 -4.17
N ILE A 365 -6.82 -1.88 -3.43
CA ILE A 365 -6.81 -3.08 -2.58
C ILE A 365 -6.48 -4.38 -3.31
N HIS A 366 -6.85 -4.50 -4.58
CA HIS A 366 -6.56 -5.71 -5.37
C HIS A 366 -5.05 -5.97 -5.55
N GLY A 367 -4.22 -4.94 -5.33
CA GLY A 367 -2.77 -5.05 -5.31
C GLY A 367 -2.17 -5.35 -3.95
N LEU A 368 -2.98 -5.38 -2.87
CA LEU A 368 -2.49 -5.63 -1.51
C LEU A 368 -2.29 -7.13 -1.28
N ARG A 369 -1.13 -7.50 -0.75
CA ARG A 369 -0.76 -8.89 -0.41
C ARG A 369 -0.14 -8.97 0.97
N LEU A 370 -0.53 -9.97 1.72
CA LEU A 370 0.10 -10.39 2.97
C LEU A 370 0.79 -11.74 2.73
N ASP A 371 2.10 -11.80 2.92
CA ASP A 371 2.93 -12.99 2.67
C ASP A 371 2.76 -13.55 1.24
N GLY A 372 2.63 -12.65 0.26
CA GLY A 372 2.39 -12.98 -1.14
C GLY A 372 0.95 -13.41 -1.48
N VAL A 373 0.07 -13.54 -0.48
CA VAL A 373 -1.33 -13.91 -0.67
C VAL A 373 -2.18 -12.65 -0.82
N PRO A 374 -3.00 -12.52 -1.89
CA PRO A 374 -3.90 -11.39 -2.03
C PRO A 374 -4.85 -11.26 -0.84
N VAL A 375 -4.95 -10.05 -0.32
CA VAL A 375 -5.89 -9.72 0.73
C VAL A 375 -7.28 -9.60 0.11
N ASN A 376 -8.08 -10.67 0.22
CA ASN A 376 -9.44 -10.75 -0.31
C ASN A 376 -10.42 -10.86 0.86
N ASP A 377 -11.09 -9.77 1.21
CA ASP A 377 -12.18 -9.86 2.19
C ASP A 377 -13.39 -9.02 1.80
N SER A 378 -14.56 -9.56 2.12
CA SER A 378 -15.88 -8.94 1.97
C SER A 378 -16.30 -8.09 3.19
N SER A 379 -15.46 -7.99 4.22
CA SER A 379 -15.75 -7.27 5.48
C SER A 379 -15.54 -5.75 5.39
N TRP A 380 -15.30 -5.23 4.21
CA TRP A 380 -15.08 -3.80 3.95
C TRP A 380 -16.33 -2.96 4.27
N LEU A 381 -16.16 -2.00 5.14
CA LEU A 381 -17.23 -1.04 5.45
C LEU A 381 -17.27 0.06 4.38
N SER A 382 -18.39 0.20 3.70
CA SER A 382 -18.56 0.90 2.41
C SER A 382 -18.64 2.43 2.45
N TYR A 383 -18.16 3.15 3.48
CA TYR A 383 -18.49 4.57 3.68
C TYR A 383 -17.35 5.58 3.48
N LEU A 384 -16.10 5.14 3.35
CA LEU A 384 -14.93 6.01 3.12
C LEU A 384 -14.06 5.48 1.96
N ARG A 385 -13.34 6.36 1.28
CA ARG A 385 -12.35 5.97 0.26
C ARG A 385 -11.17 5.19 0.82
N VAL A 386 -10.86 5.38 2.09
CA VAL A 386 -9.86 4.62 2.84
C VAL A 386 -10.61 3.80 3.86
N GLN A 387 -10.52 2.50 3.78
CA GLN A 387 -11.21 1.58 4.67
C GLN A 387 -10.20 0.73 5.44
N PRO A 388 -10.47 0.46 6.73
CA PRO A 388 -9.66 -0.48 7.48
C PRO A 388 -9.97 -1.91 7.04
N TYR A 389 -8.92 -2.65 6.80
CA TYR A 389 -8.96 -4.10 6.71
C TYR A 389 -8.41 -4.68 8.01
N ARG A 390 -9.12 -5.61 8.62
CA ARG A 390 -8.68 -6.32 9.81
C ARG A 390 -8.53 -7.80 9.50
N THR A 391 -7.36 -8.38 9.81
CA THR A 391 -7.12 -9.81 9.72
C THR A 391 -6.32 -10.29 10.92
N THR A 392 -6.36 -11.59 11.19
CA THR A 392 -5.45 -12.23 12.13
C THR A 392 -4.19 -12.69 11.39
N VAL A 393 -3.05 -12.63 12.08
CA VAL A 393 -1.77 -13.10 11.56
C VAL A 393 -1.16 -14.12 12.51
N GLY A 394 -0.42 -15.10 11.95
CA GLY A 394 0.31 -16.10 12.72
C GLY A 394 1.46 -15.47 13.51
N ILE A 395 2.15 -16.29 14.31
CA ILE A 395 3.39 -15.89 14.97
C ILE A 395 4.52 -15.90 13.97
N GLY A 396 5.46 -14.97 14.11
CA GLY A 396 6.67 -14.91 13.31
C GLY A 396 6.74 -13.69 12.44
N GLN A 397 7.50 -13.79 11.36
CA GLN A 397 7.68 -12.72 10.42
C GLN A 397 6.57 -12.67 9.39
N HIS A 398 6.29 -11.47 8.89
CA HIS A 398 5.33 -11.22 7.84
C HIS A 398 5.82 -10.14 6.89
N ARG A 399 5.33 -10.18 5.65
CA ARG A 399 5.54 -9.17 4.62
C ARG A 399 4.19 -8.65 4.13
N LEU A 400 4.00 -7.34 4.23
CA LEU A 400 2.85 -6.66 3.67
C LEU A 400 3.32 -5.79 2.50
N GLU A 401 2.67 -5.90 1.34
CA GLU A 401 3.05 -5.17 0.14
C GLU A 401 1.82 -4.75 -0.69
N ILE A 402 1.94 -3.67 -1.47
CA ILE A 402 0.91 -3.20 -2.39
C ILE A 402 1.55 -2.85 -3.74
N ASP A 403 0.90 -3.24 -4.85
CA ASP A 403 1.43 -3.06 -6.21
C ASP A 403 1.57 -1.57 -6.62
N SER A 404 0.71 -0.71 -6.09
CA SER A 404 0.72 0.73 -6.35
C SER A 404 0.06 1.51 -5.22
N GLY A 405 0.45 2.77 -5.04
CA GLY A 405 0.02 3.58 -3.90
C GLY A 405 0.75 3.19 -2.63
N THR A 406 0.17 3.49 -1.48
CA THR A 406 0.75 3.19 -0.16
C THR A 406 -0.33 2.67 0.78
N PHE A 407 0.09 2.02 1.85
CA PHE A 407 -0.75 1.67 2.99
C PHE A 407 -0.15 2.22 4.29
N VAL A 408 -0.98 2.42 5.30
CA VAL A 408 -0.57 2.52 6.70
C VAL A 408 -1.18 1.37 7.46
N ALA A 409 -0.42 0.78 8.36
CA ALA A 409 -0.88 -0.37 9.13
C ALA A 409 -0.28 -0.41 10.52
N PHE A 410 -0.95 -1.09 11.44
CA PHE A 410 -0.42 -1.46 12.74
C PHE A 410 -0.87 -2.87 13.14
N ILE A 411 -0.02 -3.53 13.91
CA ILE A 411 -0.30 -4.84 14.47
C ILE A 411 -0.49 -4.71 15.99
N TYR A 412 -1.38 -5.49 16.54
CA TYR A 412 -1.49 -5.66 17.99
C TYR A 412 -1.80 -7.11 18.35
N GLY A 413 -1.31 -7.53 19.50
CA GLY A 413 -1.65 -8.81 20.10
C GLY A 413 -2.34 -8.58 21.44
N LEU A 414 -3.48 -9.23 21.64
CA LEU A 414 -4.26 -9.15 22.87
C LEU A 414 -4.62 -10.55 23.36
N ARG A 415 -4.66 -10.69 24.68
CA ARG A 415 -5.32 -11.79 25.34
C ARG A 415 -6.42 -11.24 26.25
N HIS A 416 -7.64 -11.70 26.05
CA HIS A 416 -8.78 -11.29 26.86
C HIS A 416 -8.61 -11.68 28.33
N GLY A 417 -8.55 -10.66 29.20
CA GLY A 417 -8.57 -10.83 30.66
C GLY A 417 -7.22 -11.13 31.34
N LEU A 418 -6.08 -10.95 30.65
CA LEU A 418 -4.76 -11.11 31.22
C LEU A 418 -3.76 -10.04 30.72
N ASP A 419 -2.63 -9.88 31.44
CA ASP A 419 -1.72 -8.73 31.39
C ASP A 419 -0.75 -8.68 30.18
N ASN A 420 -1.03 -9.38 29.07
CA ASN A 420 -0.12 -9.51 27.96
C ASN A 420 -0.69 -8.88 26.69
N SER A 421 -0.14 -7.76 26.28
CA SER A 421 -0.45 -7.12 24.99
C SER A 421 0.80 -6.51 24.38
N PHE A 422 0.77 -6.26 23.09
CA PHE A 422 1.71 -5.42 22.37
C PHE A 422 1.04 -4.69 21.22
N ALA A 423 1.60 -3.59 20.78
CA ALA A 423 1.18 -2.92 19.57
C ALA A 423 2.37 -2.23 18.88
N ASN A 424 2.44 -2.34 17.54
CA ASN A 424 3.50 -1.73 16.75
C ASN A 424 2.96 -1.20 15.41
N PRO A 425 3.55 -0.12 14.87
CA PRO A 425 3.37 0.22 13.47
C PRO A 425 3.90 -0.91 12.57
N VAL A 426 3.25 -1.11 11.43
CA VAL A 426 3.71 -2.02 10.38
C VAL A 426 4.32 -1.18 9.26
N GLY A 427 5.58 -0.84 9.43
CA GLY A 427 6.29 0.09 8.56
C GLY A 427 5.87 1.56 8.78
N MET A 428 6.81 2.43 8.59
CA MET A 428 6.59 3.87 8.66
C MET A 428 7.61 4.55 7.76
N ALA A 429 7.14 5.33 6.78
CA ALA A 429 8.00 6.12 5.92
C ALA A 429 8.42 7.39 6.66
N LEU A 430 9.69 7.52 6.98
CA LEU A 430 10.26 8.66 7.69
C LEU A 430 11.31 9.35 6.84
N ASP A 431 11.36 10.66 6.86
CA ASP A 431 12.40 11.41 6.17
C ASP A 431 13.71 11.34 6.97
N PRO A 432 14.84 10.99 6.32
CA PRO A 432 16.14 11.07 6.96
C PRO A 432 16.47 12.50 7.40
N TYR A 433 17.03 12.65 8.59
CA TYR A 433 17.47 13.96 9.09
C TYR A 433 18.75 14.40 8.34
N PRO A 434 18.70 15.46 7.50
CA PRO A 434 19.85 15.91 6.74
C PRO A 434 20.82 16.66 7.66
N ARG A 435 22.09 16.30 7.61
CA ARG A 435 23.16 16.97 8.37
C ARG A 435 23.89 18.01 7.54
N ASP A 436 23.93 17.84 6.21
CA ASP A 436 24.47 18.80 5.28
C ASP A 436 23.63 18.85 3.99
N SER A 437 23.55 20.02 3.37
CA SER A 437 22.71 20.25 2.19
C SER A 437 23.51 20.91 1.10
N LEU A 438 23.55 20.28 -0.07
CA LEU A 438 24.24 20.75 -1.25
C LEU A 438 23.21 21.12 -2.32
N TYR A 439 23.30 22.31 -2.86
CA TYR A 439 22.35 22.85 -3.85
C TYR A 439 23.07 23.09 -5.18
N ARG A 440 22.43 22.69 -6.28
CA ARG A 440 22.88 23.00 -7.63
C ARG A 440 21.70 23.32 -8.53
N THR A 441 21.86 24.36 -9.32
CA THR A 441 21.01 24.67 -10.48
C THR A 441 21.84 24.54 -11.72
N ASP A 442 21.39 23.77 -12.69
CA ASP A 442 22.14 23.48 -13.90
C ASP A 442 21.20 23.33 -15.11
N THR A 443 21.79 23.34 -16.30
CA THR A 443 21.08 23.19 -17.57
C THR A 443 21.82 22.18 -18.43
N THR A 444 21.10 21.24 -19.04
CA THR A 444 21.64 20.28 -19.99
C THR A 444 20.67 20.08 -21.14
N CYS A 445 21.10 19.43 -22.20
CA CYS A 445 20.23 19.01 -23.28
C CYS A 445 19.71 17.58 -23.01
N ALA A 446 18.49 17.28 -23.47
CA ALA A 446 17.99 15.91 -23.50
C ALA A 446 18.97 15.00 -24.26
N TYR A 447 19.04 13.76 -23.86
CA TYR A 447 19.96 12.71 -24.32
C TYR A 447 21.43 12.91 -23.98
N ASN A 448 21.86 14.03 -23.43
CA ASN A 448 23.24 14.19 -22.99
C ASN A 448 23.49 13.53 -21.64
N ALA A 449 24.63 12.95 -21.45
CA ALA A 449 25.09 12.48 -20.17
C ALA A 449 25.15 13.64 -19.16
N TYR A 450 24.71 13.42 -17.95
CA TYR A 450 24.77 14.40 -16.87
C TYR A 450 25.21 13.72 -15.56
N SER A 451 26.08 14.37 -14.81
CA SER A 451 26.52 13.86 -13.51
C SER A 451 26.78 14.99 -12.51
N TRP A 452 26.16 14.88 -11.35
CA TRP A 452 26.46 15.69 -10.18
C TRP A 452 26.05 14.96 -8.89
N GLY A 453 27.02 14.67 -8.02
CA GLY A 453 26.78 13.92 -6.78
C GLY A 453 26.10 12.58 -7.06
N PRO A 454 24.94 12.30 -6.43
CA PRO A 454 24.20 11.06 -6.62
C PRO A 454 23.35 11.05 -7.89
N PHE A 455 23.26 12.15 -8.61
CA PHE A 455 22.50 12.27 -9.85
C PHE A 455 23.40 11.96 -11.03
N GLN A 456 23.12 10.86 -11.70
CA GLN A 456 23.88 10.39 -12.86
C GLN A 456 22.92 9.86 -13.91
N TRP A 457 23.11 10.30 -15.15
CA TRP A 457 22.45 9.78 -16.34
C TRP A 457 23.52 9.57 -17.41
N ALA A 458 23.52 8.41 -17.99
CA ALA A 458 24.36 8.13 -19.14
C ALA A 458 23.83 8.82 -20.41
N ASP A 459 24.66 8.82 -21.47
CA ASP A 459 24.22 9.34 -22.75
C ASP A 459 22.97 8.60 -23.25
N GLY A 460 21.95 9.36 -23.60
CA GLY A 460 20.65 8.83 -24.04
C GLY A 460 19.61 8.53 -22.95
N GLU A 461 19.96 8.55 -21.68
CA GLU A 461 19.04 8.22 -20.61
C GLU A 461 18.11 9.37 -20.20
N LEU A 462 18.58 10.62 -20.26
CA LEU A 462 17.82 11.80 -19.87
C LEU A 462 16.92 12.26 -21.02
N THR A 463 15.70 11.76 -21.08
CA THR A 463 14.77 12.00 -22.19
C THR A 463 13.68 13.03 -21.91
N ASP A 464 13.30 13.19 -20.63
CA ASP A 464 12.27 14.13 -20.24
C ASP A 464 12.78 15.56 -20.28
N THR A 465 11.99 16.46 -20.87
CA THR A 465 12.34 17.88 -21.01
C THR A 465 11.59 18.73 -19.99
N GLY A 466 12.18 19.84 -19.57
CA GLY A 466 11.61 20.74 -18.58
C GLY A 466 12.53 20.92 -17.36
N THR A 467 12.00 21.49 -16.29
CA THR A 467 12.76 21.69 -15.06
C THR A 467 12.45 20.57 -14.06
N LEU A 468 13.48 19.81 -13.71
CA LEU A 468 13.43 18.75 -12.72
C LEU A 468 13.91 19.30 -11.37
N HIS A 469 13.13 19.12 -10.34
CA HIS A 469 13.52 19.40 -8.95
C HIS A 469 13.77 18.06 -8.25
N LEU A 470 15.02 17.74 -8.02
CA LEU A 470 15.45 16.44 -7.54
C LEU A 470 16.15 16.59 -6.20
N VAL A 471 15.82 15.68 -5.28
CA VAL A 471 16.48 15.60 -3.97
C VAL A 471 16.94 14.17 -3.76
N ARG A 472 18.19 13.98 -3.37
CA ARG A 472 18.74 12.68 -2.97
C ARG A 472 19.58 12.81 -1.72
N ASN A 473 19.45 11.82 -0.85
CA ASN A 473 20.34 11.65 0.30
C ASN A 473 21.48 10.72 -0.09
N VAL A 474 22.68 11.07 0.29
CA VAL A 474 23.87 10.21 0.22
C VAL A 474 24.29 9.90 1.64
N TYR A 475 24.35 8.65 1.96
CA TYR A 475 24.68 8.14 3.27
C TYR A 475 26.19 7.87 3.31
N ALA A 476 26.88 8.56 4.18
CA ALA A 476 28.23 8.26 4.60
C ALA A 476 28.19 7.67 6.01
N PRO A 477 29.23 6.97 6.48
CA PRO A 477 29.20 6.29 7.79
C PRO A 477 28.72 7.15 8.96
N ASP A 478 28.98 8.46 8.91
CA ASP A 478 28.71 9.40 10.00
C ASP A 478 27.87 10.61 9.61
N THR A 479 27.35 10.66 8.39
CA THR A 479 26.59 11.84 7.93
C THR A 479 25.67 11.55 6.77
N VAL A 480 24.60 12.33 6.67
CA VAL A 480 23.69 12.33 5.52
C VAL A 480 23.86 13.64 4.77
N PHE A 481 24.28 13.55 3.52
CA PHE A 481 24.28 14.68 2.62
C PHE A 481 22.98 14.69 1.83
N ARG A 482 22.25 15.79 1.90
CA ARG A 482 21.07 16.00 1.08
C ARG A 482 21.44 16.87 -0.13
N TYR A 483 21.34 16.27 -1.30
CA TYR A 483 21.61 16.95 -2.57
C TYR A 483 20.30 17.47 -3.15
N TYR A 484 20.26 18.76 -3.46
CA TYR A 484 19.16 19.42 -4.16
C TYR A 484 19.64 19.82 -5.56
N LEU A 485 19.04 19.22 -6.59
CA LEU A 485 19.33 19.55 -7.98
C LEU A 485 18.11 20.16 -8.63
N THR A 486 18.24 21.39 -9.12
CA THR A 486 17.30 21.96 -10.08
C THR A 486 17.93 21.86 -11.46
N LEU A 487 17.51 20.90 -12.26
CA LEU A 487 18.06 20.62 -13.58
C LEU A 487 17.06 21.03 -14.65
N THR A 488 17.43 21.99 -15.49
CA THR A 488 16.63 22.32 -16.68
C THR A 488 17.14 21.51 -17.86
N VAL A 489 16.28 20.63 -18.36
CA VAL A 489 16.56 19.79 -19.52
C VAL A 489 15.95 20.43 -20.76
N LEU A 490 16.80 20.90 -21.64
CA LEU A 490 16.39 21.52 -22.89
C LEU A 490 16.03 20.44 -23.92
N PRO A 491 14.99 20.66 -24.74
CA PRO A 491 14.61 19.69 -25.74
C PRO A 491 15.69 19.45 -26.79
N ALA A 492 15.95 18.17 -27.03
CA ALA A 492 16.71 17.65 -28.16
C ALA A 492 16.01 16.36 -28.61
N TYR A 493 16.33 15.86 -29.76
CA TYR A 493 15.72 14.65 -30.30
C TYR A 493 16.79 13.66 -30.76
N ARG A 494 16.61 12.39 -30.40
CA ARG A 494 17.30 11.26 -31.02
C ARG A 494 16.22 10.39 -31.67
N ILE A 495 16.17 10.40 -32.96
CA ILE A 495 15.20 9.67 -33.76
C ILE A 495 15.96 8.62 -34.56
N GLU A 496 15.52 7.39 -34.47
CA GLU A 496 15.97 6.32 -35.39
C GLU A 496 14.78 5.99 -36.29
N GLU A 497 14.99 6.17 -37.58
CA GLU A 497 14.04 5.83 -38.62
C GLU A 497 14.61 4.71 -39.47
N ARG A 498 13.81 3.69 -39.71
CA ARG A 498 14.18 2.57 -40.56
C ARG A 498 13.29 2.60 -41.79
N PHE A 499 13.94 2.60 -42.93
CA PHE A 499 13.25 2.49 -44.20
C PHE A 499 13.69 1.21 -44.89
N ALA A 500 12.71 0.44 -45.26
CA ALA A 500 12.88 -0.73 -46.06
C ALA A 500 12.44 -0.38 -47.47
N LEU A 501 13.33 -0.39 -48.44
CA LEU A 501 13.06 -0.05 -49.81
C LEU A 501 13.01 -1.30 -50.67
N ILE A 502 12.10 -1.30 -51.62
CA ILE A 502 12.18 -2.22 -52.76
C ILE A 502 13.34 -1.77 -53.64
N PRO A 503 14.16 -2.70 -54.17
CA PRO A 503 15.27 -2.33 -55.03
C PRO A 503 14.89 -1.39 -56.20
N GLY A 504 15.51 -0.19 -56.23
CA GLY A 504 15.20 0.85 -57.21
C GLY A 504 14.37 2.02 -56.68
N GLU A 505 13.83 1.92 -55.46
CA GLU A 505 13.16 3.03 -54.79
C GLU A 505 14.14 3.94 -54.06
N THR A 506 13.71 5.13 -53.72
CA THR A 506 14.49 6.13 -52.98
C THR A 506 13.66 6.75 -51.87
N VAL A 507 14.26 7.12 -50.78
CA VAL A 507 13.64 7.90 -49.70
C VAL A 507 14.33 9.25 -49.57
N LEU A 508 13.55 10.31 -49.38
CA LEU A 508 14.01 11.65 -49.12
C LEU A 508 14.03 11.91 -47.63
N VAL A 509 15.19 12.20 -47.06
CA VAL A 509 15.36 12.54 -45.65
C VAL A 509 15.95 13.94 -45.56
N GLY A 510 15.11 14.90 -45.10
CA GLY A 510 15.45 16.33 -45.20
C GLY A 510 15.67 16.72 -46.66
N ASP A 511 16.88 17.23 -46.97
CA ASP A 511 17.26 17.60 -48.35
C ASP A 511 18.11 16.50 -49.02
N THR A 512 18.27 15.33 -48.42
CA THR A 512 19.14 14.25 -48.92
C THR A 512 18.32 13.07 -49.41
N THR A 513 18.54 12.66 -50.68
CA THR A 513 17.92 11.47 -51.27
C THR A 513 18.81 10.25 -51.02
N LEU A 514 18.27 9.23 -50.35
CA LEU A 514 18.94 7.97 -50.06
C LEU A 514 18.38 6.86 -50.96
N ALA A 515 19.27 6.07 -51.57
CA ALA A 515 18.87 5.00 -52.50
C ALA A 515 19.60 3.68 -52.24
N THR A 516 20.63 3.67 -51.40
CA THR A 516 21.45 2.49 -51.10
C THR A 516 21.28 2.06 -49.62
N PRO A 517 21.26 0.76 -49.32
CA PRO A 517 21.26 0.31 -47.96
C PRO A 517 22.46 0.83 -47.16
N GLY A 518 22.18 1.20 -45.89
CA GLY A 518 23.21 1.74 -45.01
C GLY A 518 22.61 2.50 -43.83
N THR A 519 23.49 2.90 -42.90
CA THR A 519 23.12 3.75 -41.79
C THR A 519 23.63 5.16 -42.02
N TYR A 520 22.74 6.12 -41.99
CA TYR A 520 22.99 7.54 -42.21
C TYR A 520 22.68 8.32 -40.97
N ILE A 521 23.55 9.23 -40.55
CA ILE A 521 23.37 10.05 -39.34
C ILE A 521 23.31 11.52 -39.77
N PHE A 522 22.22 12.18 -39.37
CA PHE A 522 21.99 13.60 -39.60
C PHE A 522 22.02 14.35 -38.28
N HIS A 523 22.78 15.45 -38.21
CA HIS A 523 22.84 16.31 -37.03
C HIS A 523 22.05 17.60 -37.28
N HIS A 524 21.23 18.00 -36.33
CA HIS A 524 20.38 19.19 -36.39
C HIS A 524 20.57 20.02 -35.14
N THR A 525 21.24 21.19 -35.24
CA THR A 525 21.34 22.11 -34.11
C THR A 525 20.03 22.86 -33.95
N MET A 526 19.39 22.71 -32.81
CA MET A 526 18.13 23.39 -32.46
C MET A 526 18.38 24.86 -32.08
N ALA A 527 17.30 25.67 -32.06
CA ALA A 527 17.39 27.09 -31.68
C ALA A 527 17.82 27.30 -30.21
N ASN A 528 17.66 26.30 -29.34
CA ASN A 528 18.14 26.30 -27.97
C ASN A 528 19.61 25.88 -27.80
N GLY A 529 20.32 25.62 -28.89
CA GLY A 529 21.73 25.21 -28.91
C GLY A 529 21.98 23.71 -28.71
N CYS A 530 20.91 22.91 -28.51
CA CYS A 530 21.06 21.47 -28.38
C CYS A 530 21.19 20.77 -29.72
N ASP A 531 22.04 19.74 -29.77
CA ASP A 531 22.17 18.87 -30.92
C ASP A 531 21.14 17.76 -30.92
N SER A 532 20.41 17.62 -32.01
CA SER A 532 19.45 16.55 -32.26
C SER A 532 19.95 15.64 -33.35
N MET A 533 19.84 14.36 -33.19
CA MET A 533 20.41 13.34 -34.08
C MET A 533 19.28 12.50 -34.67
N GLN A 534 19.25 12.42 -35.98
CA GLN A 534 18.40 11.52 -36.74
C GLN A 534 19.27 10.43 -37.37
N THR A 535 19.06 9.20 -36.95
CA THR A 535 19.68 8.01 -37.54
C THR A 535 18.68 7.38 -38.52
N VAL A 536 19.09 7.23 -39.75
CA VAL A 536 18.28 6.59 -40.79
C VAL A 536 18.98 5.30 -41.21
N VAL A 537 18.29 4.19 -40.99
CA VAL A 537 18.72 2.87 -41.45
C VAL A 537 17.93 2.49 -42.68
N LEU A 538 18.62 2.24 -43.76
CA LEU A 538 18.01 1.91 -45.04
C LEU A 538 18.39 0.48 -45.44
N ASP A 539 17.39 -0.36 -45.68
CA ASP A 539 17.56 -1.74 -46.11
C ASP A 539 16.70 -2.09 -47.32
N TYR A 540 17.07 -3.08 -48.09
CA TYR A 540 16.19 -3.67 -49.11
C TYR A 540 15.39 -4.84 -48.52
N CYS A 541 14.16 -4.92 -48.94
CA CYS A 541 13.24 -5.91 -48.35
C CYS A 541 12.18 -6.41 -49.33
N THR A 542 11.53 -7.47 -48.97
CA THR A 542 10.32 -7.99 -49.61
C THR A 542 9.22 -8.10 -48.54
N PRO A 543 8.13 -7.32 -48.68
CA PRO A 543 7.07 -7.32 -47.64
C PRO A 543 6.44 -8.71 -47.44
N PRO A 544 6.14 -9.11 -46.23
CA PRO A 544 5.42 -10.35 -45.95
C PRO A 544 4.01 -10.31 -46.54
N THR A 545 3.43 -11.46 -46.88
CA THR A 545 2.04 -11.54 -47.36
C THR A 545 1.11 -11.82 -46.18
N PRO A 546 0.27 -10.88 -45.76
CA PRO A 546 -0.55 -11.02 -44.56
C PRO A 546 -1.55 -12.17 -44.61
N CYS A 547 -1.61 -12.98 -43.56
CA CYS A 547 -2.62 -14.00 -43.31
C CYS A 547 -3.22 -13.79 -41.92
N VAL A 548 -4.54 -13.72 -41.83
CA VAL A 548 -5.26 -13.51 -40.56
C VAL A 548 -6.35 -14.52 -40.36
N THR A 549 -6.42 -15.07 -39.16
CA THR A 549 -7.56 -15.86 -38.67
C THR A 549 -8.09 -15.28 -37.35
N THR A 550 -9.38 -15.49 -37.13
CA THR A 550 -10.04 -15.02 -35.89
C THR A 550 -10.76 -16.18 -35.21
N SER A 551 -10.82 -16.18 -33.88
CA SER A 551 -11.55 -17.19 -33.10
C SER A 551 -13.06 -17.15 -33.36
N ARG A 552 -13.58 -15.99 -33.79
CA ARG A 552 -14.97 -15.74 -34.17
C ARG A 552 -15.03 -14.67 -35.25
N PRO A 553 -15.96 -14.71 -36.17
CA PRO A 553 -16.11 -13.69 -37.21
C PRO A 553 -16.85 -12.42 -36.72
N PHE A 554 -17.09 -12.29 -35.42
CA PHE A 554 -17.78 -11.16 -34.76
C PHE A 554 -17.39 -11.00 -33.32
N PHE A 555 -17.65 -9.83 -32.72
CA PHE A 555 -17.70 -9.62 -31.28
C PHE A 555 -19.12 -9.92 -30.77
N ASP A 556 -19.19 -10.76 -29.75
CA ASP A 556 -20.42 -11.03 -29.03
C ASP A 556 -20.80 -9.84 -28.14
N PHE A 557 -22.07 -9.40 -28.20
CA PHE A 557 -22.52 -8.24 -27.42
C PHE A 557 -22.36 -8.43 -25.90
N ASP A 558 -22.67 -9.62 -25.38
CA ASP A 558 -22.58 -9.93 -23.93
C ASP A 558 -21.18 -10.30 -23.49
N TYR A 559 -20.39 -10.89 -24.38
CA TYR A 559 -19.01 -11.27 -24.10
C TYR A 559 -18.12 -10.90 -25.32
N PRO A 560 -17.82 -9.61 -25.48
CA PRO A 560 -17.18 -9.08 -26.68
C PRO A 560 -15.68 -9.35 -26.71
N VAL A 561 -15.30 -10.63 -26.79
CA VAL A 561 -13.92 -11.08 -26.82
C VAL A 561 -13.65 -11.88 -28.07
N VAL A 562 -12.62 -11.47 -28.84
CA VAL A 562 -12.11 -12.19 -30.02
C VAL A 562 -10.61 -12.33 -29.92
N THR A 563 -10.11 -13.48 -30.29
CA THR A 563 -8.67 -13.73 -30.47
C THR A 563 -8.35 -13.64 -31.95
N PHE A 564 -7.39 -12.81 -32.29
CA PHE A 564 -6.85 -12.64 -33.63
C PHE A 564 -5.53 -13.41 -33.70
N THR A 565 -5.32 -14.12 -34.77
CA THR A 565 -4.10 -14.91 -35.00
C THR A 565 -3.55 -14.56 -36.36
N ASP A 566 -2.32 -14.14 -36.40
CA ASP A 566 -1.52 -14.00 -37.58
C ASP A 566 -1.02 -15.41 -37.99
N CYS A 567 -1.32 -15.78 -39.21
CA CYS A 567 -0.96 -17.04 -39.85
C CYS A 567 0.08 -16.88 -40.96
N THR A 568 0.73 -15.71 -41.01
CA THR A 568 1.73 -15.39 -42.03
C THR A 568 2.99 -16.22 -41.85
N ASP A 569 3.54 -16.74 -42.92
CA ASP A 569 4.78 -17.49 -42.91
C ASP A 569 5.99 -16.56 -42.79
N GLY A 570 7.04 -17.02 -42.13
CA GLY A 570 8.32 -16.33 -41.99
C GLY A 570 8.47 -15.51 -40.69
N ASP A 571 9.70 -15.03 -40.47
CA ASP A 571 10.02 -14.22 -39.29
C ASP A 571 9.55 -12.79 -39.51
N HIS A 572 8.60 -12.31 -38.72
CA HIS A 572 8.07 -10.98 -38.78
C HIS A 572 7.49 -10.54 -37.44
N THR A 573 7.30 -9.24 -37.27
CA THR A 573 6.54 -8.68 -36.15
C THR A 573 5.12 -8.35 -36.59
N ALA A 574 4.14 -8.70 -35.79
CA ALA A 574 2.74 -8.42 -36.03
C ALA A 574 2.26 -7.31 -35.08
N THR A 575 1.76 -6.22 -35.64
CA THR A 575 1.14 -5.12 -34.89
C THR A 575 -0.30 -4.95 -35.32
N TRP A 576 -1.20 -4.99 -34.35
CA TRP A 576 -2.62 -4.88 -34.53
C TRP A 576 -3.08 -3.49 -34.10
N HIS A 577 -3.72 -2.77 -35.00
CA HIS A 577 -4.36 -1.49 -34.74
C HIS A 577 -5.86 -1.68 -34.76
N PHE A 578 -6.53 -1.28 -33.71
CA PHE A 578 -7.97 -1.35 -33.60
C PHE A 578 -8.58 0.04 -33.83
N GLY A 579 -9.71 0.11 -34.50
CA GLY A 579 -10.37 1.38 -34.87
C GLY A 579 -10.77 2.27 -33.68
N ASP A 580 -10.73 1.76 -32.47
CA ASP A 580 -10.93 2.51 -31.24
C ASP A 580 -9.62 3.11 -30.66
N GLY A 581 -8.51 2.99 -31.39
CA GLY A 581 -7.19 3.55 -31.03
C GLY A 581 -6.30 2.64 -30.19
N GLU A 582 -6.76 1.44 -29.80
CA GLU A 582 -5.91 0.49 -29.11
C GLU A 582 -4.95 -0.21 -30.09
N MET A 583 -3.71 -0.41 -29.60
CA MET A 583 -2.68 -1.16 -30.35
C MET A 583 -2.25 -2.38 -29.53
N ARG A 584 -1.93 -3.47 -30.23
CA ARG A 584 -1.35 -4.68 -29.65
C ARG A 584 -0.33 -5.30 -30.59
N THR A 585 0.66 -5.96 -30.01
CA THR A 585 1.69 -6.66 -30.75
C THR A 585 1.67 -8.16 -30.46
N GLY A 586 2.11 -8.96 -31.43
CA GLY A 586 2.25 -10.40 -31.31
C GLY A 586 1.41 -11.18 -32.33
N HIS A 587 1.83 -12.44 -32.60
CA HIS A 587 1.16 -13.33 -33.56
C HIS A 587 -0.24 -13.75 -33.11
N GLN A 588 -0.51 -13.67 -31.82
CA GLN A 588 -1.84 -13.92 -31.30
C GLN A 588 -2.22 -12.83 -30.29
N VAL A 589 -3.32 -12.11 -30.54
CA VAL A 589 -3.81 -11.07 -29.64
C VAL A 589 -5.27 -11.32 -29.29
N ARG A 590 -5.59 -11.14 -28.02
CA ARG A 590 -6.96 -11.24 -27.52
C ARG A 590 -7.50 -9.82 -27.31
N ARG A 591 -8.63 -9.49 -27.95
CA ARG A 591 -9.29 -8.19 -27.81
C ARG A 591 -10.61 -8.35 -27.10
N GLN A 592 -10.81 -7.50 -26.08
CA GLN A 592 -12.09 -7.35 -25.39
C GLN A 592 -12.56 -5.90 -25.55
N LEU A 593 -13.76 -5.71 -26.07
CA LEU A 593 -14.37 -4.39 -26.17
C LEU A 593 -15.04 -3.99 -24.86
N ARG A 594 -15.17 -2.68 -24.64
CA ARG A 594 -15.86 -2.10 -23.47
C ARG A 594 -17.14 -1.41 -23.94
N GLN A 595 -18.13 -1.37 -23.07
CA GLN A 595 -19.37 -0.64 -23.33
C GLN A 595 -19.13 0.90 -23.34
N PRO A 596 -19.78 1.67 -24.23
CA PRO A 596 -20.69 1.20 -25.27
C PRO A 596 -19.95 0.52 -26.44
N LEU A 597 -20.52 -0.57 -26.97
CA LEU A 597 -19.91 -1.32 -28.07
C LEU A 597 -20.17 -0.62 -29.38
N PRO A 598 -19.19 -0.53 -30.31
CA PRO A 598 -19.43 -0.08 -31.68
C PRO A 598 -20.17 -1.16 -32.46
N ASP A 599 -20.88 -0.77 -33.52
CA ASP A 599 -21.56 -1.71 -34.44
C ASP A 599 -20.56 -2.65 -35.14
N SER A 600 -19.37 -2.16 -35.40
CA SER A 600 -18.24 -2.94 -35.90
C SER A 600 -16.92 -2.32 -35.46
N LEU A 601 -15.87 -3.13 -35.36
CA LEU A 601 -14.52 -2.69 -35.11
C LEU A 601 -13.65 -2.97 -36.33
N GLU A 602 -13.05 -1.92 -36.90
CA GLU A 602 -12.01 -2.04 -37.90
C GLU A 602 -10.71 -2.53 -37.25
N VAL A 603 -10.03 -3.44 -37.90
CA VAL A 603 -8.76 -4.02 -37.43
C VAL A 603 -7.78 -3.97 -38.59
N GLN A 604 -6.65 -3.32 -38.35
CA GLN A 604 -5.52 -3.32 -39.29
C GLN A 604 -4.40 -4.18 -38.65
N LEU A 605 -3.90 -5.12 -39.42
CA LEU A 605 -2.68 -5.85 -39.09
C LEU A 605 -1.55 -5.30 -39.93
N THR A 606 -0.53 -4.79 -39.29
CA THR A 606 0.75 -4.42 -39.88
C THR A 606 1.79 -5.49 -39.57
N LEU A 607 2.35 -6.07 -40.58
CA LEU A 607 3.42 -7.07 -40.49
C LEU A 607 4.71 -6.47 -40.98
N CYS A 608 5.73 -6.47 -40.14
CA CYS A 608 7.05 -5.99 -40.53
C CYS A 608 8.09 -7.11 -40.35
N ASP A 609 8.88 -7.37 -41.35
CA ASP A 609 10.00 -8.27 -41.23
C ASP A 609 11.16 -7.67 -40.41
N ASN A 610 12.22 -8.42 -40.15
CA ASN A 610 13.37 -7.95 -39.37
C ASN A 610 14.18 -6.84 -40.06
N SER A 611 13.91 -6.57 -41.34
CA SER A 611 14.53 -5.49 -42.11
C SER A 611 13.72 -4.19 -42.08
N GLY A 612 12.50 -4.23 -41.52
CA GLY A 612 11.58 -3.12 -41.45
C GLY A 612 10.65 -3.01 -42.68
N CYS A 613 10.59 -4.03 -43.54
CA CYS A 613 9.61 -4.12 -44.60
C CYS A 613 8.25 -4.49 -44.06
N CYS A 614 7.28 -3.65 -44.35
CA CYS A 614 5.94 -3.84 -43.81
C CYS A 614 4.92 -4.08 -44.87
N ALA A 615 3.91 -4.87 -44.55
CA ALA A 615 2.68 -5.05 -45.31
C ALA A 615 1.50 -4.91 -44.36
N ASP A 616 0.44 -4.32 -44.89
CA ASP A 616 -0.81 -4.08 -44.15
C ASP A 616 -1.95 -4.89 -44.69
N THR A 617 -2.85 -5.31 -43.82
CA THR A 617 -4.18 -5.77 -44.19
C THR A 617 -5.21 -5.20 -43.24
N VAL A 618 -6.37 -4.83 -43.78
CA VAL A 618 -7.46 -4.19 -43.03
C VAL A 618 -8.73 -5.03 -43.22
N PHE A 619 -9.43 -5.27 -42.13
CA PHE A 619 -10.75 -5.93 -42.15
C PHE A 619 -11.59 -5.41 -40.98
N SER A 620 -12.88 -5.74 -40.99
CA SER A 620 -13.79 -5.28 -39.94
C SER A 620 -14.57 -6.45 -39.37
N LEU A 621 -14.72 -6.46 -38.02
CA LEU A 621 -15.57 -7.41 -37.33
C LEU A 621 -16.80 -6.72 -36.75
N PRO A 622 -18.03 -7.17 -37.09
CA PRO A 622 -19.24 -6.64 -36.50
C PRO A 622 -19.41 -7.05 -35.03
N THR A 623 -20.20 -6.26 -34.30
CA THR A 623 -20.71 -6.65 -32.99
C THR A 623 -22.09 -7.25 -33.13
N VAL A 624 -22.30 -8.43 -32.64
CA VAL A 624 -23.54 -9.19 -32.79
C VAL A 624 -24.15 -9.48 -31.41
N MET A 625 -25.41 -9.09 -31.26
CA MET A 625 -26.18 -9.51 -30.09
C MET A 625 -26.73 -10.91 -30.35
N ARG A 626 -26.33 -11.86 -29.52
CA ARG A 626 -26.81 -13.23 -29.55
C ARG A 626 -27.95 -13.39 -28.57
N SER A 627 -29.17 -13.55 -29.09
CA SER A 627 -30.36 -13.69 -28.25
C SER A 627 -31.27 -14.79 -28.79
N VAL A 628 -32.00 -15.38 -27.86
CA VAL A 628 -33.06 -16.36 -28.16
C VAL A 628 -34.31 -15.90 -27.44
N TRP A 629 -35.37 -15.79 -28.19
CA TRP A 629 -36.67 -15.37 -27.69
C TRP A 629 -37.78 -16.28 -28.18
N PHE A 630 -38.81 -16.47 -27.39
CA PHE A 630 -40.03 -17.18 -27.73
C PHE A 630 -41.25 -16.30 -27.45
N PRO A 631 -42.29 -16.29 -28.29
CA PRO A 631 -43.50 -15.53 -28.01
C PRO A 631 -44.25 -16.14 -26.81
N ASP A 632 -44.84 -15.28 -25.96
CA ASP A 632 -45.65 -15.72 -24.81
C ASP A 632 -47.03 -16.24 -25.21
N VAL A 633 -47.48 -15.84 -26.38
CA VAL A 633 -48.83 -16.18 -26.92
C VAL A 633 -48.78 -16.33 -28.44
N PHE A 634 -49.57 -17.21 -29.02
CA PHE A 634 -49.80 -17.27 -30.43
C PHE A 634 -51.24 -17.70 -30.74
N THR A 635 -51.71 -17.33 -31.95
CA THR A 635 -53.07 -17.55 -32.38
C THR A 635 -53.08 -18.20 -33.76
N PRO A 636 -53.20 -19.54 -33.85
CA PRO A 636 -53.06 -20.27 -35.11
C PRO A 636 -53.98 -19.84 -36.26
N ASP A 637 -55.13 -19.29 -35.89
CA ASP A 637 -56.17 -18.88 -36.86
C ASP A 637 -56.05 -17.41 -37.30
N ALA A 638 -55.01 -16.68 -36.85
CA ALA A 638 -54.72 -15.29 -37.21
C ALA A 638 -53.77 -15.19 -38.42
N ASP A 639 -53.76 -14.05 -39.06
CA ASP A 639 -52.85 -13.76 -40.18
C ASP A 639 -51.40 -13.57 -39.70
N GLU A 640 -51.21 -13.04 -38.47
CA GLU A 640 -49.91 -12.81 -37.83
C GLU A 640 -49.84 -13.58 -36.52
N ASN A 641 -48.64 -13.87 -36.07
CA ASN A 641 -48.33 -14.62 -34.82
C ASN A 641 -49.11 -15.96 -34.75
N ASN A 642 -49.21 -16.65 -35.86
CA ASN A 642 -49.99 -17.87 -36.02
C ASN A 642 -49.20 -19.15 -35.77
N ARG A 643 -47.94 -19.04 -35.44
CA ARG A 643 -47.06 -20.16 -35.14
C ARG A 643 -46.17 -19.86 -33.94
N PHE A 644 -45.87 -20.89 -33.18
CA PHE A 644 -44.96 -20.80 -32.05
C PHE A 644 -43.62 -21.44 -32.40
N GLY A 645 -42.56 -20.67 -32.29
CA GLY A 645 -41.18 -21.12 -32.56
C GLY A 645 -40.16 -20.13 -32.02
N VAL A 646 -38.91 -20.43 -32.22
CA VAL A 646 -37.80 -19.61 -31.77
C VAL A 646 -37.61 -18.39 -32.68
N ALA A 647 -37.36 -17.26 -32.07
CA ALA A 647 -36.69 -16.14 -32.71
C ALA A 647 -35.29 -16.01 -32.13
N ALA A 648 -34.29 -16.18 -32.94
CA ALA A 648 -32.89 -16.13 -32.51
C ALA A 648 -32.06 -15.27 -33.46
N THR A 649 -31.11 -14.55 -32.92
CA THR A 649 -30.14 -13.77 -33.71
C THR A 649 -28.88 -14.57 -34.06
N VAL A 650 -28.83 -15.84 -33.70
CA VAL A 650 -27.68 -16.76 -33.91
C VAL A 650 -28.05 -17.87 -34.89
N GLU A 651 -27.09 -18.30 -35.67
CA GLU A 651 -27.20 -19.50 -36.49
C GLU A 651 -27.02 -20.75 -35.62
N ALA A 652 -28.04 -21.58 -35.54
CA ALA A 652 -28.01 -22.74 -34.63
C ALA A 652 -27.16 -23.88 -35.20
N ALA A 653 -26.14 -24.30 -34.48
CA ALA A 653 -25.40 -25.54 -34.71
C ALA A 653 -26.13 -26.77 -34.13
N SER A 654 -26.87 -26.59 -33.04
CA SER A 654 -27.85 -27.56 -32.57
C SER A 654 -29.04 -26.84 -31.96
N TYR A 655 -30.21 -27.46 -32.14
CA TYR A 655 -31.47 -26.93 -31.64
C TYR A 655 -32.38 -28.06 -31.20
N SER A 656 -33.16 -27.83 -30.18
CA SER A 656 -34.32 -28.67 -29.88
C SER A 656 -35.44 -27.84 -29.26
N LEU A 657 -36.66 -28.09 -29.67
CA LEU A 657 -37.85 -27.56 -29.07
C LEU A 657 -38.86 -28.70 -28.86
N GLU A 658 -39.37 -28.82 -27.66
CA GLU A 658 -40.39 -29.78 -27.31
C GLU A 658 -41.55 -29.07 -26.62
N ILE A 659 -42.78 -29.36 -27.00
CA ILE A 659 -43.97 -28.72 -26.45
C ILE A 659 -44.88 -29.78 -25.89
N TYR A 660 -45.38 -29.55 -24.68
CA TYR A 660 -46.14 -30.46 -23.88
C TYR A 660 -47.49 -29.86 -23.43
N ASN A 661 -48.49 -30.69 -23.33
CA ASN A 661 -49.72 -30.30 -22.64
C ASN A 661 -49.59 -30.34 -21.11
N ARG A 662 -50.62 -29.93 -20.40
CA ARG A 662 -50.64 -29.88 -18.92
C ARG A 662 -50.51 -31.29 -18.26
N GLN A 663 -50.72 -32.35 -18.99
CA GLN A 663 -50.55 -33.73 -18.52
C GLN A 663 -49.18 -34.30 -18.81
N GLY A 664 -48.27 -33.49 -19.35
CA GLY A 664 -46.90 -33.93 -19.68
C GLY A 664 -46.77 -34.69 -21.01
N GLN A 665 -47.81 -34.71 -21.82
CA GLN A 665 -47.77 -35.40 -23.12
C GLN A 665 -47.12 -34.50 -24.14
N LEU A 666 -46.14 -35.04 -24.88
CA LEU A 666 -45.45 -34.36 -25.99
C LEU A 666 -46.40 -34.18 -27.16
N LEU A 667 -46.48 -32.92 -27.66
CA LEU A 667 -47.34 -32.51 -28.76
C LEU A 667 -46.57 -32.17 -30.01
N PHE A 668 -45.43 -31.54 -29.87
CA PHE A 668 -44.55 -31.12 -30.95
C PHE A 668 -43.07 -31.29 -30.53
N ARG A 669 -42.28 -31.68 -31.47
CA ARG A 669 -40.81 -31.74 -31.29
C ARG A 669 -40.12 -31.39 -32.59
N THR A 670 -39.09 -30.59 -32.53
CA THR A 670 -38.27 -30.26 -33.71
C THR A 670 -36.84 -30.02 -33.28
N ASP A 671 -35.88 -30.38 -34.13
CA ASP A 671 -34.49 -29.99 -34.09
C ASP A 671 -34.11 -28.93 -35.13
N ASN A 672 -35.11 -28.50 -35.94
CA ASN A 672 -34.96 -27.44 -36.94
C ASN A 672 -35.45 -26.11 -36.32
N PRO A 673 -34.59 -25.10 -36.18
CA PRO A 673 -34.97 -23.80 -35.64
C PRO A 673 -35.96 -23.03 -36.55
N ALA A 674 -36.03 -23.36 -37.84
CA ALA A 674 -37.01 -22.77 -38.75
C ALA A 674 -38.42 -23.39 -38.63
N ALA A 675 -38.54 -24.53 -37.96
CA ALA A 675 -39.82 -25.18 -37.77
C ALA A 675 -40.54 -24.60 -36.55
N SER A 676 -41.81 -24.37 -36.72
CA SER A 676 -42.69 -23.77 -35.70
C SER A 676 -43.95 -24.61 -35.49
N TRP A 677 -44.45 -24.65 -34.27
CA TRP A 677 -45.68 -25.33 -33.93
C TRP A 677 -46.89 -24.52 -34.38
N ASP A 678 -47.83 -25.15 -35.09
CA ASP A 678 -49.04 -24.55 -35.59
C ASP A 678 -50.28 -24.72 -34.67
N GLY A 679 -50.06 -25.18 -33.44
CA GLY A 679 -51.13 -25.42 -32.46
C GLY A 679 -51.93 -26.69 -32.77
N THR A 680 -51.40 -27.62 -33.60
CA THR A 680 -52.02 -28.92 -33.87
C THR A 680 -51.16 -30.09 -33.31
N ARG A 681 -51.83 -31.26 -33.13
CA ARG A 681 -51.16 -32.56 -32.92
C ARG A 681 -51.75 -33.56 -33.89
N ASP A 682 -50.89 -34.17 -34.69
CA ASP A 682 -51.30 -35.15 -35.73
C ASP A 682 -52.37 -34.55 -36.64
N GLY A 683 -52.27 -33.27 -36.99
CA GLY A 683 -53.23 -32.53 -37.81
C GLY A 683 -54.57 -32.16 -37.14
N ARG A 684 -54.72 -32.42 -35.83
CA ARG A 684 -55.92 -32.03 -35.06
C ARG A 684 -55.61 -30.81 -34.19
N PRO A 685 -56.47 -29.79 -34.18
CA PRO A 685 -56.30 -28.60 -33.36
C PRO A 685 -56.21 -28.96 -31.86
N CYS A 686 -55.20 -28.41 -31.20
CA CYS A 686 -55.06 -28.47 -29.75
C CYS A 686 -56.00 -27.48 -29.08
N PRO A 687 -56.57 -27.77 -27.87
CA PRO A 687 -57.42 -26.87 -27.14
C PRO A 687 -56.74 -25.53 -26.84
N GLN A 688 -57.51 -24.45 -26.75
CA GLN A 688 -57.03 -23.17 -26.22
C GLN A 688 -56.54 -23.35 -24.78
N GLY A 689 -55.37 -22.78 -24.44
CA GLY A 689 -54.79 -22.87 -23.11
C GLY A 689 -53.28 -22.73 -23.07
N ALA A 690 -52.72 -22.91 -21.90
CA ALA A 690 -51.27 -22.84 -21.71
C ALA A 690 -50.58 -24.19 -21.97
N TYR A 691 -49.48 -24.15 -22.65
CA TYR A 691 -48.61 -25.28 -22.98
C TYR A 691 -47.21 -25.03 -22.46
N VAL A 692 -46.54 -26.05 -22.01
CA VAL A 692 -45.17 -25.95 -21.54
C VAL A 692 -44.23 -26.32 -22.67
N TYR A 693 -43.14 -25.58 -22.82
CA TYR A 693 -42.11 -25.92 -23.79
C TYR A 693 -40.74 -26.02 -23.11
N HIS A 694 -39.93 -26.93 -23.60
CA HIS A 694 -38.50 -27.04 -23.29
C HIS A 694 -37.71 -26.81 -24.56
N TRP A 695 -36.62 -26.12 -24.44
CA TRP A 695 -35.77 -25.82 -25.56
C TRP A 695 -34.31 -25.81 -25.22
N SER A 696 -33.47 -26.08 -26.20
CA SER A 696 -32.03 -25.85 -26.15
C SER A 696 -31.54 -25.38 -27.51
N LEU A 697 -30.56 -24.50 -27.48
CA LEU A 697 -29.90 -23.98 -28.67
C LEU A 697 -28.42 -23.80 -28.42
N SER A 698 -27.59 -24.22 -29.39
CA SER A 698 -26.17 -23.83 -29.39
C SER A 698 -25.79 -23.33 -30.80
N ASP A 699 -24.85 -22.38 -30.84
CA ASP A 699 -24.21 -21.94 -32.07
C ASP A 699 -22.78 -22.57 -32.21
N PRO A 700 -22.11 -22.40 -33.36
CA PRO A 700 -20.74 -22.91 -33.56
C PRO A 700 -19.69 -22.22 -32.68
N TYR A 701 -20.03 -21.12 -31.95
CA TYR A 701 -19.11 -20.26 -31.22
C TYR A 701 -19.37 -20.25 -29.70
N ASP A 702 -19.71 -21.41 -29.13
CA ASP A 702 -19.93 -21.65 -27.70
C ASP A 702 -21.14 -20.96 -27.04
N PHE A 703 -22.01 -20.34 -27.82
CA PHE A 703 -23.28 -19.88 -27.28
C PHE A 703 -24.19 -21.08 -27.03
N ARG A 704 -24.60 -21.24 -25.79
CA ARG A 704 -25.51 -22.30 -25.38
C ARG A 704 -26.56 -21.75 -24.43
N GLN A 705 -27.79 -21.90 -24.84
CA GLN A 705 -28.91 -21.57 -23.97
C GLN A 705 -29.92 -22.71 -23.99
N ASN A 706 -30.56 -22.89 -22.86
CA ASN A 706 -31.70 -23.78 -22.70
C ASN A 706 -32.69 -23.18 -21.71
N GLY A 707 -33.89 -23.63 -21.77
CA GLY A 707 -34.88 -23.12 -20.84
C GLY A 707 -36.20 -23.89 -20.95
N THR A 708 -37.09 -23.53 -20.07
CA THR A 708 -38.47 -23.98 -20.01
C THR A 708 -39.35 -22.77 -19.89
N GLY A 709 -40.39 -22.71 -20.69
CA GLY A 709 -41.38 -21.65 -20.63
C GLY A 709 -42.79 -22.16 -20.82
N THR A 710 -43.72 -21.22 -20.83
CA THR A 710 -45.13 -21.49 -21.14
C THR A 710 -45.59 -20.59 -22.26
N VAL A 711 -46.35 -21.15 -23.17
CA VAL A 711 -46.98 -20.38 -24.27
C VAL A 711 -48.46 -20.52 -24.17
N LEU A 712 -49.19 -19.43 -24.38
CA LEU A 712 -50.63 -19.42 -24.43
C LEU A 712 -51.10 -19.56 -25.90
N LEU A 713 -51.83 -20.63 -26.18
CA LEU A 713 -52.53 -20.80 -27.44
C LEU A 713 -53.92 -20.20 -27.32
N LEU A 714 -54.25 -19.25 -28.19
CA LEU A 714 -55.55 -18.63 -28.32
C LEU A 714 -56.20 -19.03 -29.64
N ARG A 715 -57.52 -19.15 -29.68
CA ARG A 715 -58.28 -19.42 -30.89
C ARG A 715 -59.55 -18.54 -30.92
#